data_6e5a784308af62c1dbd72bf38f08d1cd
#
_entry.id   6e5a784308af62c1dbd72bf38f08d1cd
#
_cell.length_a   1.000
_cell.length_b   1.000
_cell.length_c   1.000
_cell.angle_alpha   90.00
_cell.angle_beta   90.00
_cell.angle_gamma   90.00
#
_symmetry.space_group_name_H-M   'P 1'
#
loop_
_entity.id
_entity.type
_entity.pdbx_description
1 polymer ?
#
loop_
_entity_poly.entity_id
_entity_poly.type
_entity_poly.pdbx_seq_one_letter_code
_entity_poly.pdbx_strand_id
1 'polypeptide(L)'
;MAHKAYGLNELREMYLKFFETKGHLRLPSFSLVPQNDKSILLINAGMTPMKPWFTGEEEPPRHRVTTCQKCIRTGDIENVGHTARHGTYFEMLGNFSFGDYFKKEAIPWAWEFLTSPEWVGLEPDRLYPSVFAGNETTPADDEAFAIWRDVIGLPENRIFRFGKEDNFWEHGSGPCGPCSEIYYDRGEQYGCGKPGCTVGCDCDRYVEVWNIVFSQFNNDGHGNYTELKQKNIDTGMGLERLACVCQNVASLFDVDTVMNITNKVSEITGAHYEESDKTDVSLRVITDHIRSSTFMICDGILPSNEGRGYVLRRLLRRAARHGKLLGVNEPFLYQVVDTVVHENECQYPELREKQSYITRVIRTEEENFAKTIDGGMKIFSEMLESHKAKGETTFSGADAFKLYDTYGFPIDLTNEMVAEEGMQVDEAAFKQLMQEQKVRAREARKALGDLGWAGVEFGKEIPATTFIGYTNMEAEGKIVAIVADEELQGAITSGTDAILVLDQTPFYAEMGGQVADHGTIHTEAAEFTVTDVQKNKGGKFMHYGKLVSGSLAVGDTVTASIDAARRKAIMRAHSATHLLDYALRTGLGDHAHQAGSLVEPDRLRYDFTHFSAVTADELVKISRLVSELVLDGMSVETKEMPIAEAKKLGAIALFGEKYGDVVRVVNMGGKSIELCGGTHVDNTAKVGPFRITSESSVASGVRRIEAVTGEAFLNLVDEMNMRLVKAAELLKTTPMELINKAQSSMNEIRELHQTIERMKDKLFAGDVDSLLFSAKDVNGLKVVTASRENTDANDLRKLGDFLRDKNPNTVAALGAVNGEKVTLLAVCGKNAVARGIKAGDIIKNIAPIVGGKGGGKPDSAMGGGTNALKLDDALAAVDDYVAANVKD
;
A
#
# COMPACT_ATOMS: atom_id res chain seq x y z
N MET A 1 28.97 -24.92 -37.64
CA MET A 1 29.61 -25.19 -36.35
C MET A 1 28.51 -25.02 -35.33
N ALA A 2 28.41 -25.88 -34.33
CA ALA A 2 27.38 -25.71 -33.29
C ALA A 2 27.57 -24.32 -32.58
N HIS A 3 26.52 -23.54 -32.47
CA HIS A 3 26.52 -22.31 -31.70
C HIS A 3 27.04 -22.57 -30.31
N LYS A 4 27.94 -21.71 -29.83
CA LYS A 4 28.29 -21.68 -28.40
C LYS A 4 27.06 -21.12 -27.65
N ALA A 5 26.52 -21.93 -26.77
CA ALA A 5 25.47 -21.45 -25.89
C ALA A 5 26.10 -20.47 -24.89
N TYR A 6 25.77 -19.16 -25.03
CA TYR A 6 26.20 -18.15 -24.07
C TYR A 6 25.13 -17.97 -23.00
N GLY A 7 25.56 -17.84 -21.73
CA GLY A 7 24.68 -17.48 -20.63
C GLY A 7 24.19 -16.02 -20.76
N LEU A 8 23.03 -15.70 -20.16
CA LEU A 8 22.44 -14.36 -20.21
C LEU A 8 23.42 -13.29 -19.69
N ASN A 9 24.10 -13.57 -18.57
CA ASN A 9 25.08 -12.66 -17.99
C ASN A 9 26.32 -12.48 -18.87
N GLU A 10 26.75 -13.53 -19.61
CA GLU A 10 27.85 -13.43 -20.57
C GLU A 10 27.47 -12.54 -21.76
N LEU A 11 26.27 -12.69 -22.30
CA LEU A 11 25.77 -11.86 -23.41
C LEU A 11 25.67 -10.39 -23.05
N ARG A 12 25.18 -10.10 -21.82
CA ARG A 12 25.14 -8.71 -21.31
C ARG A 12 26.53 -8.08 -21.30
N GLU A 13 27.49 -8.74 -20.70
CA GLU A 13 28.86 -8.24 -20.60
C GLU A 13 29.54 -8.15 -21.98
N MET A 14 29.27 -9.11 -22.86
CA MET A 14 29.80 -9.12 -24.23
C MET A 14 29.31 -7.92 -25.03
N TYR A 15 28.02 -7.54 -24.94
CA TYR A 15 27.45 -6.38 -25.59
C TYR A 15 28.07 -5.08 -25.10
N LEU A 16 28.14 -4.91 -23.79
CA LEU A 16 28.68 -3.71 -23.18
C LEU A 16 30.17 -3.52 -23.56
N LYS A 17 30.97 -4.60 -23.52
CA LYS A 17 32.38 -4.59 -23.97
C LYS A 17 32.54 -4.29 -25.45
N PHE A 18 31.67 -4.85 -26.31
CA PHE A 18 31.70 -4.55 -27.74
C PHE A 18 31.59 -3.05 -27.98
N PHE A 19 30.60 -2.39 -27.37
CA PHE A 19 30.41 -0.97 -27.56
C PHE A 19 31.46 -0.09 -26.85
N GLU A 20 32.09 -0.57 -25.79
CA GLU A 20 33.29 0.07 -25.24
C GLU A 20 34.43 0.09 -26.28
N THR A 21 34.62 -0.97 -27.10
CA THR A 21 35.60 -0.97 -28.19
C THR A 21 35.28 0.03 -29.29
N LYS A 22 33.99 0.42 -29.45
CA LYS A 22 33.53 1.43 -30.38
C LYS A 22 33.55 2.85 -29.76
N GLY A 23 34.12 3.01 -28.55
CA GLY A 23 34.32 4.31 -27.88
C GLY A 23 33.10 4.77 -27.04
N HIS A 24 32.15 3.89 -26.76
CA HIS A 24 31.00 4.25 -25.91
C HIS A 24 31.38 4.28 -24.42
N LEU A 25 30.77 5.21 -23.70
CA LEU A 25 30.79 5.23 -22.24
C LEU A 25 29.75 4.25 -21.71
N ARG A 26 30.20 3.23 -20.98
CA ARG A 26 29.28 2.35 -20.27
C ARG A 26 28.67 3.08 -19.10
N LEU A 27 27.35 3.16 -19.06
CA LEU A 27 26.59 3.68 -17.92
C LEU A 27 25.90 2.54 -17.17
N PRO A 28 25.71 2.66 -15.84
CA PRO A 28 24.85 1.77 -15.09
C PRO A 28 23.40 1.91 -15.55
N SER A 29 22.58 0.91 -15.27
CA SER A 29 21.13 1.01 -15.47
C SER A 29 20.54 2.14 -14.64
N PHE A 30 19.65 2.92 -15.23
CA PHE A 30 18.85 3.87 -14.47
C PHE A 30 17.78 3.15 -13.65
N SER A 31 17.23 3.85 -12.64
CA SER A 31 16.11 3.36 -11.87
C SER A 31 14.89 3.13 -12.75
N LEU A 32 14.06 2.14 -12.39
CA LEU A 32 12.75 1.91 -13.00
C LEU A 32 11.77 3.07 -12.75
N VAL A 33 12.05 3.92 -11.76
CA VAL A 33 11.27 5.10 -11.44
C VAL A 33 11.73 6.27 -12.30
N PRO A 34 10.91 6.75 -13.27
CA PRO A 34 11.31 7.86 -14.13
C PRO A 34 11.51 9.14 -13.31
N GLN A 35 12.59 9.84 -13.61
CA GLN A 35 12.89 11.14 -13.03
C GLN A 35 12.40 12.23 -14.00
N ASN A 36 11.58 13.16 -13.51
CA ASN A 36 11.04 14.30 -14.26
C ASN A 36 10.14 13.98 -15.48
N ASP A 37 9.82 12.74 -15.77
CA ASP A 37 8.87 12.35 -16.81
C ASP A 37 7.55 11.85 -16.20
N LYS A 38 6.48 12.64 -16.35
CA LYS A 38 5.14 12.30 -15.86
C LYS A 38 4.29 11.53 -16.89
N SER A 39 4.79 11.35 -18.09
CA SER A 39 4.07 10.68 -19.19
C SER A 39 4.07 9.16 -19.01
N ILE A 40 5.00 8.62 -18.23
CA ILE A 40 5.15 7.18 -17.97
C ILE A 40 5.20 6.86 -16.48
N LEU A 41 4.68 5.70 -16.11
CA LEU A 41 4.72 5.23 -14.73
C LEU A 41 6.07 4.57 -14.39
N LEU A 42 6.61 3.80 -15.31
CA LEU A 42 7.83 3.01 -15.16
C LEU A 42 8.68 3.11 -16.42
N ILE A 43 9.98 2.99 -16.29
CA ILE A 43 10.89 2.95 -17.42
C ILE A 43 10.62 1.68 -18.24
N ASN A 44 10.33 1.84 -19.52
CA ASN A 44 9.90 0.80 -20.45
C ASN A 44 10.77 0.67 -21.70
N ALA A 45 11.78 1.54 -21.83
CA ALA A 45 12.74 1.53 -22.94
C ALA A 45 14.08 2.13 -22.51
N GLY A 46 15.17 1.74 -23.18
CA GLY A 46 16.54 2.17 -22.87
C GLY A 46 16.76 3.67 -22.97
N MET A 47 16.14 4.32 -23.97
CA MET A 47 16.29 5.75 -24.22
C MET A 47 15.53 6.65 -23.24
N THR A 48 14.50 6.11 -22.58
CA THR A 48 13.57 6.93 -21.80
C THR A 48 14.24 7.80 -20.74
N PRO A 49 15.21 7.31 -19.94
CA PRO A 49 15.91 8.15 -18.97
C PRO A 49 16.80 9.23 -19.61
N MET A 50 17.12 9.11 -20.89
CA MET A 50 18.06 9.94 -21.61
C MET A 50 17.38 10.93 -22.57
N LYS A 51 16.04 11.04 -22.55
CA LYS A 51 15.28 11.97 -23.42
C LYS A 51 15.89 13.39 -23.49
N PRO A 52 16.31 14.03 -22.38
CA PRO A 52 16.90 15.38 -22.43
C PRO A 52 18.18 15.47 -23.26
N TRP A 53 18.94 14.37 -23.37
CA TRP A 53 20.17 14.32 -24.22
C TRP A 53 19.82 14.21 -25.70
N PHE A 54 18.73 13.51 -26.04
CA PHE A 54 18.25 13.41 -27.42
C PHE A 54 17.69 14.74 -27.94
N THR A 55 17.03 15.51 -27.07
CA THR A 55 16.46 16.83 -27.42
C THR A 55 17.50 17.95 -27.37
N GLY A 56 18.64 17.70 -26.73
CA GLY A 56 19.69 18.71 -26.51
C GLY A 56 19.33 19.72 -25.41
N GLU A 57 18.41 19.36 -24.51
CA GLU A 57 18.10 20.13 -23.31
C GLU A 57 19.21 20.01 -22.26
N GLU A 58 19.85 18.85 -22.22
CA GLU A 58 20.98 18.55 -21.34
C GLU A 58 22.13 17.97 -22.17
N GLU A 59 23.37 18.29 -21.79
CA GLU A 59 24.58 17.72 -22.40
C GLU A 59 24.79 16.29 -21.85
N PRO A 60 24.97 15.28 -22.73
CA PRO A 60 25.31 13.94 -22.29
C PRO A 60 26.72 13.87 -21.70
N PRO A 61 27.03 12.93 -20.80
CA PRO A 61 28.36 12.75 -20.24
C PRO A 61 29.40 12.35 -21.33
N ARG A 62 28.94 11.80 -22.44
CA ARG A 62 29.66 11.50 -23.67
C ARG A 62 28.65 11.32 -24.80
N HIS A 63 29.02 11.72 -26.03
CA HIS A 63 28.13 11.59 -27.19
C HIS A 63 27.89 10.14 -27.63
N ARG A 64 28.65 9.15 -27.12
CA ARG A 64 28.46 7.72 -27.29
C ARG A 64 28.26 7.08 -25.93
N VAL A 65 27.13 6.45 -25.73
CA VAL A 65 26.77 5.77 -24.47
C VAL A 65 26.28 4.36 -24.76
N THR A 66 26.62 3.41 -23.90
CA THR A 66 26.01 2.09 -23.91
C THR A 66 25.54 1.72 -22.50
N THR A 67 24.39 1.04 -22.42
CA THR A 67 23.81 0.60 -21.16
C THR A 67 23.00 -0.69 -21.33
N CYS A 68 22.83 -1.42 -20.24
CA CYS A 68 21.83 -2.46 -20.11
C CYS A 68 20.76 -1.93 -19.15
N GLN A 69 19.62 -1.51 -19.68
CA GLN A 69 18.56 -0.83 -18.95
C GLN A 69 17.50 -1.80 -18.47
N LYS A 70 17.22 -1.77 -17.17
CA LYS A 70 16.03 -2.42 -16.56
C LYS A 70 14.76 -1.80 -17.13
N CYS A 71 13.83 -2.63 -17.59
CA CYS A 71 12.56 -2.18 -18.16
C CYS A 71 11.39 -2.96 -17.58
N ILE A 72 10.25 -2.27 -17.41
CA ILE A 72 8.98 -2.88 -17.05
C ILE A 72 7.91 -2.51 -18.10
N ARG A 73 7.28 -3.53 -18.69
CA ARG A 73 6.10 -3.38 -19.57
C ARG A 73 4.95 -4.21 -19.04
N THR A 74 3.79 -3.59 -18.86
CA THR A 74 2.60 -4.24 -18.29
C THR A 74 1.41 -4.26 -19.25
N GLY A 75 1.57 -3.74 -20.48
CA GLY A 75 0.52 -3.77 -21.50
C GLY A 75 0.06 -5.18 -21.85
N ASP A 76 0.99 -6.14 -21.81
CA ASP A 76 0.75 -7.54 -22.23
C ASP A 76 0.80 -8.52 -21.04
N ILE A 77 0.49 -8.05 -19.84
CA ILE A 77 0.60 -8.88 -18.61
C ILE A 77 -0.25 -10.15 -18.69
N GLU A 78 -1.38 -10.12 -19.42
CA GLU A 78 -2.26 -11.27 -19.63
C GLU A 78 -1.62 -12.33 -20.52
N ASN A 79 -0.69 -11.94 -21.40
CA ASN A 79 0.05 -12.83 -22.26
C ASN A 79 1.23 -13.53 -21.59
N VAL A 80 1.63 -13.02 -20.38
CA VAL A 80 2.73 -13.60 -19.60
C VAL A 80 2.36 -15.01 -19.15
N GLY A 81 3.24 -15.96 -19.46
CA GLY A 81 3.06 -17.39 -19.21
C GLY A 81 2.39 -18.13 -20.38
N HIS A 82 1.59 -17.46 -21.20
CA HIS A 82 0.88 -18.05 -22.35
C HIS A 82 1.67 -18.01 -23.66
N THR A 83 2.59 -17.08 -23.81
CA THR A 83 3.44 -16.92 -24.99
C THR A 83 4.91 -17.11 -24.64
N ALA A 84 5.71 -17.44 -25.62
CA ALA A 84 7.14 -17.67 -25.45
C ALA A 84 7.97 -16.40 -25.25
N ARG A 85 7.43 -15.23 -25.61
CA ARG A 85 8.17 -13.96 -25.80
C ARG A 85 7.71 -12.80 -24.92
N HIS A 86 6.64 -12.94 -24.13
CA HIS A 86 6.14 -11.88 -23.27
C HIS A 86 6.57 -12.07 -21.83
N GLY A 87 7.23 -11.05 -21.26
CA GLY A 87 7.59 -10.91 -19.87
C GLY A 87 7.37 -9.49 -19.40
N THR A 88 7.08 -9.30 -18.12
CA THR A 88 6.85 -7.98 -17.53
C THR A 88 8.16 -7.24 -17.33
N TYR A 89 9.17 -7.90 -16.75
CA TYR A 89 10.53 -7.38 -16.60
C TYR A 89 11.42 -7.94 -17.70
N PHE A 90 12.22 -7.07 -18.28
CA PHE A 90 13.28 -7.46 -19.22
C PHE A 90 14.42 -6.46 -19.18
N GLU A 91 15.57 -6.88 -19.69
CA GLU A 91 16.73 -6.02 -19.83
C GLU A 91 16.89 -5.60 -21.29
N MET A 92 17.01 -4.30 -21.50
CA MET A 92 17.22 -3.71 -22.83
C MET A 92 18.68 -3.29 -22.97
N LEU A 93 19.42 -3.98 -23.83
CA LEU A 93 20.74 -3.57 -24.27
C LEU A 93 20.61 -2.43 -25.27
N GLY A 94 21.33 -1.34 -25.05
CA GLY A 94 21.28 -0.17 -25.90
C GLY A 94 22.63 0.48 -26.14
N ASN A 95 22.83 0.93 -27.37
CA ASN A 95 23.90 1.85 -27.75
C ASN A 95 23.30 3.13 -28.34
N PHE A 96 23.80 4.24 -27.88
CA PHE A 96 23.21 5.55 -28.15
C PHE A 96 24.25 6.49 -28.72
N SER A 97 23.82 7.32 -29.70
CA SER A 97 24.61 8.41 -30.26
C SER A 97 23.82 9.71 -30.14
N PHE A 98 24.43 10.70 -29.55
CA PHE A 98 23.88 12.05 -29.42
C PHE A 98 24.60 12.97 -30.40
N GLY A 99 24.19 12.91 -31.68
CA GLY A 99 24.77 13.73 -32.75
C GLY A 99 26.20 13.37 -33.18
N ASP A 100 26.68 12.17 -32.87
CA ASP A 100 28.04 11.72 -33.21
C ASP A 100 28.06 10.81 -34.43
N TYR A 101 27.52 9.58 -34.32
CA TYR A 101 27.42 8.64 -35.43
C TYR A 101 25.94 8.36 -35.77
N PHE A 102 25.72 7.79 -36.98
CA PHE A 102 24.36 7.52 -37.45
C PHE A 102 24.29 6.15 -38.14
N LYS A 103 23.43 5.98 -39.15
CA LYS A 103 23.13 4.72 -39.82
C LYS A 103 24.35 3.98 -40.35
N LYS A 104 25.34 4.71 -40.91
CA LYS A 104 26.56 4.17 -41.55
C LYS A 104 27.45 3.39 -40.61
N GLU A 105 27.44 3.73 -39.33
CA GLU A 105 28.17 3.05 -38.30
C GLU A 105 27.26 2.08 -37.53
N ALA A 106 26.04 2.49 -37.17
CA ALA A 106 25.13 1.70 -36.33
C ALA A 106 24.78 0.35 -36.96
N ILE A 107 24.39 0.33 -38.24
CA ILE A 107 24.01 -0.89 -38.94
C ILE A 107 25.17 -1.90 -39.06
N PRO A 108 26.38 -1.50 -39.56
CA PRO A 108 27.54 -2.38 -39.60
C PRO A 108 27.97 -2.89 -38.22
N TRP A 109 27.93 -2.07 -37.17
CA TRP A 109 28.26 -2.54 -35.83
C TRP A 109 27.24 -3.54 -35.29
N ALA A 110 25.96 -3.35 -35.56
CA ALA A 110 24.95 -4.33 -35.18
C ALA A 110 25.17 -5.68 -35.89
N TRP A 111 25.48 -5.64 -37.19
CA TRP A 111 25.80 -6.83 -37.97
C TRP A 111 27.09 -7.50 -37.46
N GLU A 112 28.14 -6.75 -37.22
CA GLU A 112 29.39 -7.24 -36.66
C GLU A 112 29.17 -7.94 -35.30
N PHE A 113 28.45 -7.30 -34.40
CA PHE A 113 28.18 -7.89 -33.07
C PHE A 113 27.44 -9.23 -33.18
N LEU A 114 26.40 -9.29 -34.01
CA LEU A 114 25.59 -10.50 -34.13
C LEU A 114 26.29 -11.63 -34.88
N THR A 115 27.11 -11.32 -35.89
CA THR A 115 27.65 -12.37 -36.82
C THR A 115 29.10 -12.71 -36.61
N SER A 116 29.90 -11.85 -35.97
CA SER A 116 31.32 -12.13 -35.76
C SER A 116 31.51 -13.27 -34.74
N PRO A 117 32.36 -14.26 -35.06
CA PRO A 117 32.71 -15.33 -34.11
C PRO A 117 33.40 -14.87 -32.82
N GLU A 118 33.94 -13.67 -32.82
CA GLU A 118 34.54 -13.04 -31.62
C GLU A 118 33.48 -12.53 -30.64
N TRP A 119 32.28 -12.33 -31.11
CA TRP A 119 31.13 -11.88 -30.36
C TRP A 119 30.05 -12.96 -30.33
N VAL A 120 28.81 -12.64 -30.73
CA VAL A 120 27.69 -13.60 -30.63
C VAL A 120 27.85 -14.77 -31.65
N GLY A 121 28.29 -14.48 -32.90
CA GLY A 121 28.55 -15.49 -33.93
C GLY A 121 27.30 -16.18 -34.45
N LEU A 122 26.18 -15.48 -34.56
CA LEU A 122 24.95 -16.02 -35.19
C LEU A 122 25.17 -16.29 -36.68
N GLU A 123 24.45 -17.25 -37.22
CA GLU A 123 24.49 -17.61 -38.65
C GLU A 123 23.92 -16.48 -39.50
N PRO A 124 24.73 -15.83 -40.36
CA PRO A 124 24.27 -14.68 -41.15
C PRO A 124 23.06 -15.00 -42.02
N ASP A 125 22.94 -16.26 -42.48
CA ASP A 125 21.82 -16.70 -43.35
C ASP A 125 20.47 -16.76 -42.62
N ARG A 126 20.45 -16.69 -41.31
CA ARG A 126 19.25 -16.71 -40.49
C ARG A 126 18.83 -15.31 -40.03
N LEU A 127 19.57 -14.25 -40.37
CA LEU A 127 19.27 -12.87 -40.02
C LEU A 127 18.59 -12.13 -41.17
N TYR A 128 17.52 -11.44 -40.85
CA TYR A 128 16.66 -10.73 -41.81
C TYR A 128 16.37 -9.33 -41.26
N PRO A 129 16.97 -8.28 -41.85
CA PRO A 129 16.62 -6.91 -41.45
C PRO A 129 15.34 -6.41 -42.12
N SER A 130 14.68 -5.49 -41.44
CA SER A 130 13.61 -4.67 -41.99
C SER A 130 13.96 -3.19 -41.96
N VAL A 131 13.29 -2.39 -42.81
CA VAL A 131 13.45 -0.94 -42.86
C VAL A 131 12.09 -0.28 -43.13
N PHE A 132 11.95 0.98 -42.78
CA PHE A 132 10.74 1.74 -42.96
C PHE A 132 10.34 1.91 -44.42
N ALA A 133 9.13 1.51 -44.75
CA ALA A 133 8.58 1.58 -46.13
C ALA A 133 8.15 2.99 -46.56
N GLY A 134 8.10 3.95 -45.60
CA GLY A 134 7.53 5.27 -45.81
C GLY A 134 6.01 5.32 -45.57
N ASN A 135 5.52 6.54 -45.41
CA ASN A 135 4.08 6.86 -45.33
C ASN A 135 3.83 8.24 -45.98
N GLU A 136 2.63 8.79 -45.82
CA GLU A 136 2.25 10.08 -46.41
C GLU A 136 3.07 11.27 -45.91
N THR A 137 3.63 11.20 -44.71
CA THR A 137 4.35 12.28 -44.04
C THR A 137 5.87 12.08 -43.99
N THR A 138 6.34 10.85 -44.05
CA THR A 138 7.76 10.50 -43.91
C THR A 138 8.18 9.55 -45.04
N PRO A 139 9.23 9.87 -45.83
CA PRO A 139 9.68 9.02 -46.91
C PRO A 139 10.24 7.69 -46.45
N ALA A 140 10.29 6.71 -47.34
CA ALA A 140 10.94 5.43 -47.12
C ALA A 140 12.41 5.60 -46.76
N ASP A 141 12.93 4.71 -45.86
CA ASP A 141 14.34 4.74 -45.44
C ASP A 141 15.24 3.98 -46.43
N ASP A 142 15.40 4.57 -47.63
CA ASP A 142 16.24 4.01 -48.70
C ASP A 142 17.75 4.06 -48.32
N GLU A 143 18.17 4.93 -47.39
CA GLU A 143 19.55 4.98 -46.92
C GLU A 143 19.88 3.72 -46.08
N ALA A 144 19.02 3.36 -45.14
CA ALA A 144 19.21 2.13 -44.37
C ALA A 144 19.11 0.89 -45.27
N PHE A 145 18.20 0.86 -46.23
CA PHE A 145 18.09 -0.21 -47.21
C PHE A 145 19.38 -0.37 -48.03
N ALA A 146 19.95 0.73 -48.54
CA ALA A 146 21.20 0.71 -49.29
C ALA A 146 22.38 0.24 -48.43
N ILE A 147 22.45 0.58 -47.15
CA ILE A 147 23.51 0.11 -46.24
C ILE A 147 23.41 -1.42 -46.07
N TRP A 148 22.21 -1.96 -45.85
CA TRP A 148 22.02 -3.40 -45.75
C TRP A 148 22.40 -4.15 -47.03
N ARG A 149 22.04 -3.57 -48.19
CA ARG A 149 22.32 -4.20 -49.50
C ARG A 149 23.77 -4.03 -49.92
N ASP A 150 24.31 -2.82 -49.87
CA ASP A 150 25.59 -2.48 -50.52
C ASP A 150 26.79 -2.56 -49.59
N VAL A 151 26.60 -2.28 -48.28
CA VAL A 151 27.69 -2.32 -47.29
C VAL A 151 27.77 -3.67 -46.61
N ILE A 152 26.63 -4.19 -46.15
CA ILE A 152 26.55 -5.53 -45.52
C ILE A 152 26.54 -6.62 -46.57
N GLY A 153 26.05 -6.37 -47.78
CA GLY A 153 26.05 -7.34 -48.89
C GLY A 153 24.88 -8.32 -48.88
N LEU A 154 23.76 -7.93 -48.23
CA LEU A 154 22.58 -8.79 -48.21
C LEU A 154 21.80 -8.69 -49.52
N PRO A 155 21.30 -9.81 -50.07
CA PRO A 155 20.42 -9.78 -51.23
C PRO A 155 19.09 -9.07 -50.90
N GLU A 156 18.54 -8.33 -51.83
CA GLU A 156 17.35 -7.51 -51.64
C GLU A 156 16.12 -8.30 -51.10
N ASN A 157 15.97 -9.56 -51.48
CA ASN A 157 14.91 -10.43 -51.05
C ASN A 157 14.99 -10.84 -49.56
N ARG A 158 16.08 -10.45 -48.85
CA ARG A 158 16.25 -10.66 -47.43
C ARG A 158 16.07 -9.39 -46.60
N ILE A 159 15.81 -8.25 -47.23
CA ILE A 159 15.60 -6.95 -46.61
C ILE A 159 14.11 -6.60 -46.75
N PHE A 160 13.39 -6.55 -45.66
CA PHE A 160 11.95 -6.35 -45.65
C PHE A 160 11.62 -4.86 -45.48
N ARG A 161 10.46 -4.44 -45.99
CA ARG A 161 9.97 -3.08 -45.84
C ARG A 161 8.60 -3.13 -45.13
N PHE A 162 8.53 -2.53 -43.95
CA PHE A 162 7.29 -2.48 -43.18
C PHE A 162 6.82 -1.05 -42.95
N GLY A 163 5.57 -0.90 -42.58
CA GLY A 163 4.93 0.38 -42.32
C GLY A 163 5.31 1.01 -41.00
N LYS A 164 4.51 2.00 -40.60
CA LYS A 164 4.73 2.76 -39.37
C LYS A 164 4.59 1.90 -38.11
N GLU A 165 3.75 0.88 -38.17
CA GLU A 165 3.49 0.01 -36.99
C GLU A 165 4.73 -0.79 -36.58
N ASP A 166 5.59 -1.18 -37.52
CA ASP A 166 6.77 -2.00 -37.25
C ASP A 166 8.08 -1.20 -37.35
N ASN A 167 8.26 -0.35 -38.35
CA ASN A 167 9.53 0.31 -38.63
C ASN A 167 9.54 1.83 -38.42
N PHE A 168 8.70 2.35 -37.53
CA PHE A 168 8.77 3.73 -37.04
C PHE A 168 8.53 3.78 -35.54
N TRP A 169 9.58 4.07 -34.79
CA TRP A 169 9.49 4.09 -33.32
C TRP A 169 9.06 5.47 -32.81
N GLU A 170 8.00 5.49 -32.01
CA GLU A 170 7.54 6.65 -31.25
C GLU A 170 6.92 6.22 -29.93
N HIS A 171 7.06 7.01 -28.88
CA HIS A 171 6.41 6.74 -27.60
C HIS A 171 5.97 8.05 -26.94
N GLY A 172 4.67 8.33 -26.99
CA GLY A 172 4.09 9.58 -26.49
C GLY A 172 4.66 10.80 -27.21
N SER A 173 5.04 11.82 -26.45
CA SER A 173 5.78 13.00 -26.94
C SER A 173 7.28 12.79 -26.79
N GLY A 174 8.06 13.35 -27.74
CA GLY A 174 9.51 13.33 -27.66
C GLY A 174 10.20 12.79 -28.92
N PRO A 175 11.50 12.45 -28.81
CA PRO A 175 12.31 11.96 -29.93
C PRO A 175 11.74 10.70 -30.55
N CYS A 176 11.70 10.64 -31.88
CA CYS A 176 11.17 9.54 -32.66
C CYS A 176 11.80 9.45 -34.05
N GLY A 177 11.53 8.39 -34.79
CA GLY A 177 12.02 8.25 -36.15
C GLY A 177 11.85 6.86 -36.74
N PRO A 178 12.17 6.68 -38.04
CA PRO A 178 12.21 5.38 -38.69
C PRO A 178 13.21 4.47 -37.98
N CYS A 179 12.97 3.16 -38.05
CA CYS A 179 13.87 2.19 -37.47
C CYS A 179 14.13 1.01 -38.42
N SER A 180 15.18 0.28 -38.11
CA SER A 180 15.51 -0.99 -38.75
C SER A 180 15.58 -2.06 -37.70
N GLU A 181 14.74 -3.08 -37.85
CA GLU A 181 14.73 -4.24 -36.97
C GLU A 181 15.50 -5.40 -37.57
N ILE A 182 16.14 -6.20 -36.75
CA ILE A 182 16.83 -7.42 -37.14
C ILE A 182 16.11 -8.62 -36.55
N TYR A 183 15.59 -9.47 -37.43
CA TYR A 183 14.91 -10.71 -37.09
C TYR A 183 15.84 -11.90 -37.24
N TYR A 184 15.67 -12.90 -36.37
CA TYR A 184 16.35 -14.18 -36.46
C TYR A 184 15.36 -15.29 -36.75
N ASP A 185 15.61 -16.10 -37.80
CA ASP A 185 14.84 -17.31 -38.12
C ASP A 185 15.25 -18.47 -37.21
N ARG A 186 14.40 -18.80 -36.25
CA ARG A 186 14.61 -19.91 -35.29
C ARG A 186 14.35 -21.28 -35.91
N GLY A 187 13.79 -21.33 -37.10
CA GLY A 187 13.48 -22.55 -37.84
C GLY A 187 11.97 -22.87 -37.88
N GLU A 188 11.63 -23.79 -38.76
CA GLU A 188 10.22 -24.14 -39.04
C GLU A 188 9.48 -24.74 -37.86
N GLN A 189 10.22 -25.38 -36.91
CA GLN A 189 9.66 -25.96 -35.70
C GLN A 189 8.99 -24.91 -34.77
N TYR A 190 9.36 -23.64 -34.88
CA TYR A 190 8.76 -22.55 -34.15
C TYR A 190 7.72 -21.75 -34.94
N GLY A 191 7.48 -22.18 -36.19
CA GLY A 191 6.55 -21.52 -37.10
C GLY A 191 5.08 -21.88 -36.85
N CYS A 192 4.17 -21.02 -37.34
CA CYS A 192 2.74 -21.25 -37.25
C CYS A 192 2.19 -22.34 -38.16
N GLY A 193 3.02 -22.96 -39.00
CA GLY A 193 2.66 -24.01 -39.96
C GLY A 193 1.76 -23.50 -41.13
N LYS A 194 1.50 -22.19 -41.21
CA LYS A 194 0.69 -21.62 -42.28
C LYS A 194 1.51 -21.38 -43.55
N PRO A 195 0.93 -21.59 -44.75
CA PRO A 195 1.58 -21.18 -45.99
C PRO A 195 1.83 -19.66 -45.98
N GLY A 196 3.05 -19.25 -46.34
CA GLY A 196 3.43 -17.83 -46.35
C GLY A 196 3.99 -17.27 -45.04
N CYS A 197 4.30 -18.12 -44.06
CA CYS A 197 5.03 -17.72 -42.88
C CYS A 197 6.39 -17.08 -43.26
N THR A 198 6.55 -15.80 -42.96
CA THR A 198 7.73 -14.99 -43.30
C THR A 198 8.04 -14.00 -42.17
N VAL A 199 9.05 -13.16 -42.30
CA VAL A 199 9.36 -12.04 -41.39
C VAL A 199 8.13 -11.15 -41.29
N GLY A 200 7.82 -10.72 -40.05
CA GLY A 200 6.57 -10.00 -39.73
C GLY A 200 5.38 -10.90 -39.43
N CYS A 201 5.54 -12.25 -39.50
CA CYS A 201 4.51 -13.17 -38.97
C CYS A 201 4.49 -13.13 -37.44
N ASP A 202 3.29 -13.12 -36.89
CA ASP A 202 3.07 -13.07 -35.41
C ASP A 202 3.33 -14.42 -34.69
N CYS A 203 4.17 -15.29 -35.28
CA CYS A 203 4.59 -16.54 -34.67
C CYS A 203 6.04 -16.45 -34.13
N ASP A 204 6.46 -17.49 -33.39
CA ASP A 204 7.78 -17.50 -32.72
C ASP A 204 8.95 -17.93 -33.63
N ARG A 205 8.74 -18.07 -34.96
CA ARG A 205 9.78 -18.43 -35.92
C ARG A 205 10.74 -17.28 -36.17
N TYR A 206 10.22 -16.11 -36.55
CA TYR A 206 11.01 -14.91 -36.85
C TYR A 206 10.93 -13.96 -35.65
N VAL A 207 11.94 -14.02 -34.79
CA VAL A 207 11.97 -13.20 -33.59
C VAL A 207 12.80 -11.97 -33.83
N GLU A 208 12.20 -10.79 -33.61
CA GLU A 208 12.94 -9.53 -33.53
C GLU A 208 13.92 -9.60 -32.37
N VAL A 209 15.21 -9.53 -32.67
CA VAL A 209 16.29 -9.53 -31.67
C VAL A 209 16.82 -8.13 -31.40
N TRP A 210 16.81 -7.23 -32.38
CA TRP A 210 17.35 -5.89 -32.24
C TRP A 210 16.57 -4.86 -33.04
N ASN A 211 16.25 -3.71 -32.42
CA ASN A 211 15.70 -2.56 -33.09
C ASN A 211 16.70 -1.40 -33.08
N ILE A 212 17.00 -0.83 -34.24
CA ILE A 212 17.90 0.31 -34.44
C ILE A 212 17.08 1.51 -34.88
N VAL A 213 16.82 2.45 -33.96
CA VAL A 213 16.00 3.63 -34.21
C VAL A 213 16.88 4.80 -34.64
N PHE A 214 16.53 5.41 -35.75
CA PHE A 214 17.12 6.60 -36.31
C PHE A 214 16.35 7.83 -35.84
N SER A 215 16.61 8.25 -34.62
CA SER A 215 15.91 9.33 -33.93
C SER A 215 16.29 10.68 -34.55
N GLN A 216 15.42 11.18 -35.40
CA GLN A 216 15.64 12.44 -36.16
C GLN A 216 14.47 13.41 -36.08
N PHE A 217 13.34 13.01 -35.52
CA PHE A 217 12.17 13.85 -35.33
C PHE A 217 11.80 13.97 -33.84
N ASN A 218 11.05 15.02 -33.51
CA ASN A 218 10.40 15.22 -32.24
C ASN A 218 8.89 15.26 -32.44
N ASN A 219 8.15 14.36 -31.77
CA ASN A 219 6.71 14.31 -31.76
C ASN A 219 6.16 15.15 -30.60
N ASP A 220 5.22 16.06 -30.89
CA ASP A 220 4.55 16.91 -29.89
C ASP A 220 3.46 16.18 -29.07
N GLY A 221 3.22 14.90 -29.34
CA GLY A 221 2.16 14.10 -28.74
C GLY A 221 0.79 14.26 -29.42
N HIS A 222 0.68 15.10 -30.44
CA HIS A 222 -0.54 15.32 -31.25
C HIS A 222 -0.37 14.85 -32.70
N GLY A 223 0.75 14.16 -32.99
CA GLY A 223 1.04 13.64 -34.32
C GLY A 223 1.76 14.63 -35.25
N ASN A 224 2.24 15.76 -34.72
CA ASN A 224 3.08 16.66 -35.50
C ASN A 224 4.56 16.36 -35.23
N TYR A 225 5.33 16.26 -36.34
CA TYR A 225 6.77 15.94 -36.27
C TYR A 225 7.59 17.15 -36.68
N THR A 226 8.58 17.49 -35.87
CA THR A 226 9.61 18.51 -36.18
C THR A 226 10.97 17.84 -36.19
N GLU A 227 11.87 18.28 -37.08
CA GLU A 227 13.22 17.74 -37.09
C GLU A 227 13.97 18.10 -35.80
N LEU A 228 14.71 17.14 -35.25
CA LEU A 228 15.64 17.38 -34.14
C LEU A 228 16.83 18.18 -34.64
N LYS A 229 17.44 18.98 -33.75
CA LYS A 229 18.65 19.73 -34.05
C LYS A 229 19.84 18.86 -34.44
N GLN A 230 19.84 17.62 -33.94
CA GLN A 230 20.87 16.62 -34.23
C GLN A 230 20.21 15.29 -34.53
N LYS A 231 20.86 14.47 -35.35
CA LYS A 231 20.44 13.07 -35.62
C LYS A 231 21.07 12.19 -34.59
N ASN A 232 20.24 11.31 -34.00
CA ASN A 232 20.65 10.46 -32.91
C ASN A 232 20.42 8.99 -33.25
N ILE A 233 21.18 8.11 -32.63
CA ILE A 233 20.92 6.68 -32.62
C ILE A 233 20.39 6.30 -31.26
N ASP A 234 19.27 5.56 -31.28
CA ASP A 234 18.70 4.85 -30.17
C ASP A 234 18.57 3.37 -30.58
N THR A 235 19.10 2.45 -29.80
CA THR A 235 18.92 1.04 -30.10
C THR A 235 18.37 0.29 -28.88
N GLY A 236 17.56 -0.71 -29.16
CA GLY A 236 17.01 -1.61 -28.15
C GLY A 236 17.12 -3.07 -28.59
N MET A 237 17.89 -3.86 -27.84
CA MET A 237 17.95 -5.32 -27.99
C MET A 237 17.52 -5.98 -26.70
N GLY A 238 16.46 -6.79 -26.72
CA GLY A 238 16.03 -7.57 -25.58
C GLY A 238 17.06 -8.62 -25.23
N LEU A 239 17.68 -8.51 -24.06
CA LEU A 239 18.71 -9.45 -23.62
C LEU A 239 18.18 -10.88 -23.53
N GLU A 240 16.99 -11.06 -22.94
CA GLU A 240 16.34 -12.36 -22.82
C GLU A 240 15.99 -12.97 -24.20
N ARG A 241 15.58 -12.15 -25.18
CA ARG A 241 15.33 -12.61 -26.55
C ARG A 241 16.62 -13.07 -27.24
N LEU A 242 17.71 -12.31 -27.09
CA LEU A 242 19.01 -12.69 -27.62
C LEU A 242 19.49 -14.01 -26.96
N ALA A 243 19.33 -14.12 -25.63
CA ALA A 243 19.69 -15.34 -24.89
C ALA A 243 18.88 -16.55 -25.37
N CYS A 244 17.56 -16.39 -25.58
CA CYS A 244 16.72 -17.43 -26.17
C CYS A 244 17.26 -17.97 -27.51
N VAL A 245 17.67 -17.06 -28.38
CA VAL A 245 18.26 -17.41 -29.67
C VAL A 245 19.60 -18.14 -29.50
N CYS A 246 20.50 -17.60 -28.68
CA CYS A 246 21.84 -18.17 -28.45
C CYS A 246 21.82 -19.53 -27.74
N GLN A 247 20.89 -19.70 -26.80
CA GLN A 247 20.73 -20.97 -26.07
C GLN A 247 19.84 -21.96 -26.80
N ASN A 248 19.19 -21.52 -27.92
CA ASN A 248 18.26 -22.31 -28.71
C ASN A 248 17.14 -22.95 -27.85
N VAL A 249 16.56 -22.16 -26.95
CA VAL A 249 15.48 -22.58 -26.07
C VAL A 249 14.14 -22.08 -26.56
N ALA A 250 13.02 -22.70 -26.14
CA ALA A 250 11.70 -22.46 -26.71
C ALA A 250 11.15 -21.10 -26.26
N SER A 251 11.36 -20.71 -25.02
CA SER A 251 10.77 -19.56 -24.38
C SER A 251 11.82 -18.74 -23.62
N LEU A 252 11.54 -17.48 -23.35
CA LEU A 252 12.34 -16.64 -22.45
C LEU A 252 12.41 -17.21 -21.02
N PHE A 253 11.41 -18.04 -20.64
CA PHE A 253 11.38 -18.73 -19.34
C PHE A 253 12.36 -19.90 -19.26
N ASP A 254 12.84 -20.38 -20.41
CA ASP A 254 13.80 -21.48 -20.51
C ASP A 254 15.27 -20.98 -20.56
N VAL A 255 15.45 -19.64 -20.55
CA VAL A 255 16.79 -19.03 -20.48
C VAL A 255 17.43 -19.34 -19.13
N ASP A 256 18.72 -19.63 -19.12
CA ASP A 256 19.49 -20.16 -17.97
C ASP A 256 19.16 -19.49 -16.62
N THR A 257 19.31 -18.17 -16.51
CA THR A 257 19.06 -17.44 -15.26
C THR A 257 17.58 -17.40 -14.88
N VAL A 258 16.68 -17.36 -15.87
CA VAL A 258 15.22 -17.36 -15.65
C VAL A 258 14.76 -18.76 -15.24
N MET A 259 15.29 -19.79 -15.88
CA MET A 259 15.02 -21.20 -15.55
C MET A 259 15.44 -21.52 -14.10
N ASN A 260 16.55 -20.98 -13.61
CA ASN A 260 16.93 -21.16 -12.21
C ASN A 260 15.89 -20.62 -11.24
N ILE A 261 15.23 -19.49 -11.57
CA ILE A 261 14.12 -18.95 -10.79
C ILE A 261 12.89 -19.87 -10.89
N THR A 262 12.56 -20.33 -12.12
CA THR A 262 11.46 -21.30 -12.35
C THR A 262 11.66 -22.58 -11.55
N ASN A 263 12.88 -23.11 -11.55
CA ASN A 263 13.24 -24.30 -10.78
C ASN A 263 13.06 -24.09 -9.26
N LYS A 264 13.40 -22.89 -8.76
CA LYS A 264 13.16 -22.56 -7.35
C LYS A 264 11.67 -22.47 -7.01
N VAL A 265 10.86 -21.92 -7.90
CA VAL A 265 9.40 -21.92 -7.76
C VAL A 265 8.85 -23.34 -7.78
N SER A 266 9.32 -24.20 -8.70
CA SER A 266 8.96 -25.63 -8.78
C SER A 266 9.32 -26.37 -7.47
N GLU A 267 10.51 -26.15 -6.94
CA GLU A 267 10.96 -26.75 -5.67
C GLU A 267 9.99 -26.39 -4.51
N ILE A 268 9.60 -25.11 -4.41
CA ILE A 268 8.74 -24.63 -3.32
C ILE A 268 7.29 -25.11 -3.49
N THR A 269 6.77 -25.10 -4.72
CA THR A 269 5.37 -25.44 -4.99
C THR A 269 5.15 -26.95 -5.12
N GLY A 270 6.20 -27.72 -5.38
CA GLY A 270 6.12 -29.16 -5.71
C GLY A 270 5.57 -29.45 -7.10
N ALA A 271 5.30 -28.42 -7.91
CA ALA A 271 4.86 -28.55 -9.30
C ALA A 271 6.04 -28.70 -10.24
N HIS A 272 5.91 -29.48 -11.30
CA HIS A 272 6.98 -29.72 -12.25
C HIS A 272 6.75 -28.97 -13.55
N TYR A 273 7.79 -28.27 -14.02
CA TYR A 273 7.77 -27.61 -15.31
C TYR A 273 7.69 -28.65 -16.44
N GLU A 274 6.96 -28.37 -17.50
CA GLU A 274 6.61 -29.29 -18.61
C GLU A 274 5.66 -30.44 -18.21
N GLU A 275 4.99 -30.34 -17.05
CA GLU A 275 4.01 -31.34 -16.64
C GLU A 275 2.65 -31.14 -17.36
N SER A 276 2.20 -29.90 -17.46
CA SER A 276 1.00 -29.51 -18.18
C SER A 276 1.01 -28.01 -18.52
N ASP A 277 0.29 -27.61 -19.55
CA ASP A 277 0.15 -26.19 -19.95
C ASP A 277 -0.29 -25.30 -18.78
N LYS A 278 -1.23 -25.75 -17.94
CA LYS A 278 -1.74 -24.99 -16.80
C LYS A 278 -0.68 -24.82 -15.72
N THR A 279 0.08 -25.87 -15.43
CA THR A 279 1.18 -25.83 -14.49
C THR A 279 2.28 -24.90 -14.98
N ASP A 280 2.64 -24.99 -16.26
CA ASP A 280 3.68 -24.17 -16.88
C ASP A 280 3.30 -22.69 -16.89
N VAL A 281 2.06 -22.35 -17.23
CA VAL A 281 1.56 -20.98 -17.16
C VAL A 281 1.72 -20.43 -15.74
N SER A 282 1.32 -21.19 -14.72
CA SER A 282 1.42 -20.74 -13.33
C SER A 282 2.88 -20.56 -12.89
N LEU A 283 3.77 -21.46 -13.22
CA LEU A 283 5.21 -21.38 -12.92
C LEU A 283 5.86 -20.18 -13.61
N ARG A 284 5.55 -19.95 -14.89
CA ARG A 284 6.05 -18.80 -15.67
C ARG A 284 5.55 -17.46 -15.12
N VAL A 285 4.26 -17.37 -14.78
CA VAL A 285 3.68 -16.16 -14.18
C VAL A 285 4.35 -15.83 -12.84
N ILE A 286 4.51 -16.82 -11.97
CA ILE A 286 5.18 -16.61 -10.69
C ILE A 286 6.63 -16.17 -10.90
N THR A 287 7.36 -16.83 -11.79
CA THR A 287 8.76 -16.50 -12.13
C THR A 287 8.90 -15.06 -12.64
N ASP A 288 8.11 -14.67 -13.62
CA ASP A 288 8.14 -13.32 -14.17
C ASP A 288 7.81 -12.25 -13.10
N HIS A 289 6.73 -12.48 -12.37
CA HIS A 289 6.22 -11.48 -11.45
C HIS A 289 7.08 -11.32 -10.21
N ILE A 290 7.71 -12.38 -9.71
CA ILE A 290 8.64 -12.25 -8.59
C ILE A 290 9.95 -11.57 -9.03
N ARG A 291 10.44 -11.85 -10.25
CA ARG A 291 11.57 -11.14 -10.83
C ARG A 291 11.26 -9.64 -10.97
N SER A 292 10.15 -9.29 -11.58
CA SER A 292 9.68 -7.92 -11.74
C SER A 292 9.54 -7.19 -10.40
N SER A 293 8.87 -7.82 -9.44
CA SER A 293 8.60 -7.25 -8.12
C SER A 293 9.89 -7.00 -7.33
N THR A 294 10.86 -7.91 -7.43
CA THR A 294 12.16 -7.79 -6.78
C THR A 294 12.90 -6.53 -7.25
N PHE A 295 12.95 -6.29 -8.57
CA PHE A 295 13.57 -5.10 -9.13
C PHE A 295 12.80 -3.82 -8.84
N MET A 296 11.47 -3.84 -8.90
CA MET A 296 10.64 -2.69 -8.57
C MET A 296 10.85 -2.24 -7.13
N ILE A 297 10.87 -3.17 -6.18
CA ILE A 297 11.09 -2.87 -4.75
C ILE A 297 12.53 -2.39 -4.51
N CYS A 298 13.51 -2.98 -5.18
CA CYS A 298 14.91 -2.54 -5.12
C CYS A 298 15.03 -1.06 -5.50
N ASP A 299 14.27 -0.62 -6.49
CA ASP A 299 14.23 0.77 -6.97
C ASP A 299 13.27 1.68 -6.16
N GLY A 300 12.77 1.20 -5.01
CA GLY A 300 12.02 2.00 -4.03
C GLY A 300 10.51 2.04 -4.23
N ILE A 301 9.94 1.18 -5.07
CA ILE A 301 8.49 1.11 -5.27
C ILE A 301 7.88 0.22 -4.17
N LEU A 302 6.82 0.71 -3.55
CA LEU A 302 6.05 -0.03 -2.54
C LEU A 302 4.64 -0.35 -3.05
N PRO A 303 4.05 -1.49 -2.63
CA PRO A 303 2.68 -1.83 -2.99
C PRO A 303 1.69 -0.76 -2.53
N SER A 304 0.87 -0.24 -3.43
CA SER A 304 -0.16 0.78 -3.13
C SER A 304 -1.41 0.57 -3.98
N ASN A 305 -2.42 1.42 -3.79
CA ASN A 305 -3.69 1.35 -4.54
C ASN A 305 -3.67 2.16 -5.85
N GLU A 306 -2.65 2.97 -6.08
CA GLU A 306 -2.56 3.84 -7.26
C GLU A 306 -1.13 3.87 -7.82
N GLY A 307 -1.02 4.26 -9.09
CA GLY A 307 0.25 4.49 -9.76
C GLY A 307 1.17 3.27 -9.82
N ARG A 308 2.47 3.48 -9.61
CA ARG A 308 3.50 2.42 -9.69
C ARG A 308 3.30 1.31 -8.67
N GLY A 309 2.90 1.69 -7.46
CA GLY A 309 2.66 0.73 -6.39
C GLY A 309 1.46 -0.18 -6.65
N TYR A 310 0.47 0.28 -7.41
CA TYR A 310 -0.62 -0.56 -7.90
C TYR A 310 -0.11 -1.62 -8.87
N VAL A 311 0.80 -1.25 -9.79
CA VAL A 311 1.43 -2.22 -10.70
C VAL A 311 2.15 -3.31 -9.92
N LEU A 312 2.98 -2.93 -8.96
CA LEU A 312 3.69 -3.88 -8.09
C LEU A 312 2.72 -4.79 -7.32
N ARG A 313 1.68 -4.22 -6.72
CA ARG A 313 0.65 -4.98 -6.00
C ARG A 313 -0.07 -5.97 -6.92
N ARG A 314 -0.42 -5.56 -8.14
CA ARG A 314 -1.04 -6.42 -9.16
C ARG A 314 -0.17 -7.65 -9.45
N LEU A 315 1.13 -7.43 -9.70
CA LEU A 315 2.07 -8.52 -9.97
C LEU A 315 2.17 -9.51 -8.80
N LEU A 316 2.37 -9.01 -7.57
CA LEU A 316 2.49 -9.85 -6.39
C LEU A 316 1.22 -10.66 -6.13
N ARG A 317 0.03 -10.04 -6.26
CA ARG A 317 -1.24 -10.74 -6.03
C ARG A 317 -1.56 -11.75 -7.10
N ARG A 318 -1.20 -11.46 -8.36
CA ARG A 318 -1.35 -12.41 -9.47
C ARG A 318 -0.44 -13.63 -9.25
N ALA A 319 0.82 -13.41 -8.88
CA ALA A 319 1.75 -14.50 -8.54
C ALA A 319 1.25 -15.34 -7.34
N ALA A 320 0.76 -14.70 -6.29
CA ALA A 320 0.21 -15.40 -5.12
C ALA A 320 -1.02 -16.26 -5.48
N ARG A 321 -1.91 -15.77 -6.37
CA ARG A 321 -3.03 -16.57 -6.87
C ARG A 321 -2.54 -17.80 -7.65
N HIS A 322 -1.56 -17.64 -8.55
CA HIS A 322 -1.00 -18.77 -9.26
C HIS A 322 -0.35 -19.80 -8.33
N GLY A 323 0.25 -19.35 -7.21
CA GLY A 323 0.70 -20.24 -6.14
C GLY A 323 -0.46 -21.06 -5.55
N LYS A 324 -1.60 -20.43 -5.30
CA LYS A 324 -2.82 -21.13 -4.84
C LYS A 324 -3.31 -22.15 -5.86
N LEU A 325 -3.27 -21.85 -7.17
CA LEU A 325 -3.63 -22.80 -8.22
C LEU A 325 -2.70 -24.01 -8.26
N LEU A 326 -1.44 -23.85 -7.85
CA LEU A 326 -0.46 -24.95 -7.68
C LEU A 326 -0.57 -25.64 -6.32
N GLY A 327 -1.54 -25.26 -5.46
CA GLY A 327 -1.80 -25.90 -4.16
C GLY A 327 -1.03 -25.32 -2.97
N VAL A 328 -0.29 -24.23 -3.14
CA VAL A 328 0.43 -23.57 -2.04
C VAL A 328 -0.54 -22.74 -1.22
N ASN A 329 -0.64 -23.03 0.08
CA ASN A 329 -1.59 -22.33 0.97
C ASN A 329 -0.94 -21.26 1.85
N GLU A 330 0.37 -21.33 2.03
CA GLU A 330 1.14 -20.38 2.83
C GLU A 330 1.90 -19.38 1.95
N PRO A 331 2.23 -18.19 2.45
CA PRO A 331 3.08 -17.24 1.76
C PRO A 331 4.45 -17.86 1.41
N PHE A 332 4.88 -17.73 0.16
CA PHE A 332 6.10 -18.39 -0.36
C PHE A 332 6.94 -17.53 -1.31
N LEU A 333 6.35 -16.51 -1.95
CA LEU A 333 7.04 -15.69 -2.96
C LEU A 333 8.35 -15.08 -2.42
N TYR A 334 8.34 -14.67 -1.17
CA TYR A 334 9.52 -14.11 -0.51
C TYR A 334 10.72 -15.08 -0.46
N GLN A 335 10.48 -16.39 -0.54
CA GLN A 335 11.53 -17.41 -0.53
C GLN A 335 12.26 -17.51 -1.87
N VAL A 336 11.66 -17.00 -2.94
CA VAL A 336 12.25 -16.98 -4.29
C VAL A 336 13.21 -15.80 -4.47
N VAL A 337 13.10 -14.76 -3.64
CA VAL A 337 13.86 -13.51 -3.76
C VAL A 337 15.37 -13.75 -3.79
N ASP A 338 15.89 -14.65 -2.95
CA ASP A 338 17.34 -14.95 -2.91
C ASP A 338 17.84 -15.49 -4.25
N THR A 339 17.07 -16.34 -4.91
CA THR A 339 17.43 -16.84 -6.25
C THR A 339 17.43 -15.72 -7.28
N VAL A 340 16.40 -14.84 -7.27
CA VAL A 340 16.39 -13.68 -8.17
C VAL A 340 17.60 -12.78 -7.93
N VAL A 341 17.95 -12.54 -6.68
CA VAL A 341 19.13 -11.74 -6.32
C VAL A 341 20.40 -12.41 -6.83
N HIS A 342 20.59 -13.71 -6.56
CA HIS A 342 21.77 -14.46 -6.97
C HIS A 342 22.01 -14.43 -8.48
N GLU A 343 20.96 -14.60 -9.27
CA GLU A 343 21.05 -14.61 -10.73
C GLU A 343 21.37 -13.24 -11.34
N ASN A 344 21.15 -12.14 -10.59
CA ASN A 344 21.24 -10.79 -11.12
C ASN A 344 22.28 -9.91 -10.39
N GLU A 345 22.80 -10.28 -9.22
CA GLU A 345 23.69 -9.44 -8.39
C GLU A 345 25.02 -9.07 -9.06
N CYS A 346 25.48 -9.86 -10.04
CA CYS A 346 26.70 -9.55 -10.79
C CYS A 346 26.58 -8.22 -11.57
N GLN A 347 25.37 -7.86 -12.02
CA GLN A 347 25.09 -6.60 -12.72
C GLN A 347 24.43 -5.55 -11.81
N TYR A 348 23.66 -6.01 -10.83
CA TYR A 348 22.84 -5.18 -9.93
C TYR A 348 23.16 -5.50 -8.47
N PRO A 349 24.36 -5.12 -7.96
CA PRO A 349 24.80 -5.45 -6.60
C PRO A 349 23.86 -4.87 -5.52
N GLU A 350 23.12 -3.80 -5.82
CA GLU A 350 22.10 -3.20 -4.96
C GLU A 350 20.98 -4.19 -4.58
N LEU A 351 20.73 -5.23 -5.39
CA LEU A 351 19.78 -6.27 -5.04
C LEU A 351 20.21 -7.03 -3.79
N ARG A 352 21.51 -7.39 -3.70
CA ARG A 352 22.06 -8.07 -2.53
C ARG A 352 22.05 -7.18 -1.30
N GLU A 353 22.40 -5.90 -1.46
CA GLU A 353 22.40 -4.91 -0.38
C GLU A 353 21.01 -4.73 0.22
N LYS A 354 19.95 -4.72 -0.62
CA LYS A 354 18.57 -4.50 -0.22
C LYS A 354 17.74 -5.79 -0.06
N GLN A 355 18.34 -6.97 -0.18
CA GLN A 355 17.63 -8.25 -0.20
C GLN A 355 16.68 -8.43 1.00
N SER A 356 17.15 -8.16 2.21
CA SER A 356 16.35 -8.32 3.42
C SER A 356 15.12 -7.40 3.43
N TYR A 357 15.28 -6.20 2.90
CA TYR A 357 14.19 -5.24 2.71
C TYR A 357 13.18 -5.74 1.67
N ILE A 358 13.65 -6.17 0.49
CA ILE A 358 12.82 -6.69 -0.60
C ILE A 358 12.00 -7.89 -0.11
N THR A 359 12.66 -8.85 0.54
CA THR A 359 12.03 -10.06 1.10
C THR A 359 10.91 -9.69 2.08
N ARG A 360 11.14 -8.70 2.95
CA ARG A 360 10.15 -8.27 3.94
C ARG A 360 8.94 -7.58 3.30
N VAL A 361 9.14 -6.74 2.29
CA VAL A 361 8.06 -6.08 1.56
C VAL A 361 7.16 -7.11 0.86
N ILE A 362 7.76 -8.05 0.12
CA ILE A 362 7.03 -9.10 -0.60
C ILE A 362 6.26 -9.96 0.39
N ARG A 363 6.90 -10.44 1.45
CA ARG A 363 6.27 -11.26 2.48
C ARG A 363 5.08 -10.55 3.12
N THR A 364 5.23 -9.27 3.47
CA THR A 364 4.15 -8.49 4.09
C THR A 364 2.94 -8.33 3.16
N GLU A 365 3.14 -8.01 1.88
CA GLU A 365 2.03 -7.89 0.92
C GLU A 365 1.36 -9.24 0.67
N GLU A 366 2.13 -10.32 0.58
CA GLU A 366 1.64 -11.68 0.41
C GLU A 366 0.82 -12.14 1.63
N GLU A 367 1.33 -11.94 2.86
CA GLU A 367 0.60 -12.23 4.11
C GLU A 367 -0.69 -11.40 4.24
N ASN A 368 -0.67 -10.15 3.82
CA ASN A 368 -1.87 -9.31 3.83
C ASN A 368 -2.92 -9.78 2.80
N PHE A 369 -2.48 -10.22 1.63
CA PHE A 369 -3.38 -10.77 0.63
C PHE A 369 -3.90 -12.15 1.02
N ALA A 370 -3.08 -13.01 1.64
CA ALA A 370 -3.49 -14.31 2.14
C ALA A 370 -4.67 -14.24 3.13
N LYS A 371 -4.78 -13.17 3.92
CA LYS A 371 -5.91 -12.96 4.84
C LYS A 371 -7.26 -12.76 4.13
N THR A 372 -7.25 -12.30 2.90
CA THR A 372 -8.45 -11.90 2.15
C THR A 372 -8.72 -12.80 0.94
N ILE A 373 -7.69 -13.47 0.39
CA ILE A 373 -7.81 -14.25 -0.84
C ILE A 373 -8.81 -15.40 -0.72
N ASP A 374 -8.77 -16.17 0.36
CA ASP A 374 -9.65 -17.33 0.53
C ASP A 374 -11.12 -16.90 0.66
N GLY A 375 -11.36 -15.81 1.43
CA GLY A 375 -12.68 -15.18 1.52
C GLY A 375 -13.15 -14.60 0.19
N GLY A 376 -12.27 -13.92 -0.53
CA GLY A 376 -12.53 -13.34 -1.85
C GLY A 376 -12.81 -14.41 -2.92
N MET A 377 -12.04 -15.48 -2.96
CA MET A 377 -12.26 -16.61 -3.89
C MET A 377 -13.60 -17.30 -3.64
N LYS A 378 -13.97 -17.51 -2.39
CA LYS A 378 -15.28 -18.08 -2.02
C LYS A 378 -16.42 -17.17 -2.50
N ILE A 379 -16.34 -15.88 -2.19
CA ILE A 379 -17.35 -14.89 -2.61
C ILE A 379 -17.41 -14.78 -4.13
N PHE A 380 -16.25 -14.79 -4.81
CA PHE A 380 -16.19 -14.81 -6.28
C PHE A 380 -16.95 -16.02 -6.85
N SER A 381 -16.70 -17.24 -6.32
CA SER A 381 -17.40 -18.43 -6.76
C SER A 381 -18.91 -18.34 -6.55
N GLU A 382 -19.36 -17.83 -5.40
CA GLU A 382 -20.79 -17.62 -5.11
C GLU A 382 -21.43 -16.61 -6.06
N MET A 383 -20.75 -15.51 -6.37
CA MET A 383 -21.18 -14.49 -7.35
C MET A 383 -21.25 -15.07 -8.75
N LEU A 384 -20.20 -15.79 -9.17
CA LEU A 384 -20.11 -16.43 -10.49
C LEU A 384 -21.22 -17.44 -10.70
N GLU A 385 -21.47 -18.32 -9.73
CA GLU A 385 -22.60 -19.27 -9.76
C GLU A 385 -23.94 -18.55 -9.88
N SER A 386 -24.12 -17.45 -9.16
CA SER A 386 -25.33 -16.62 -9.27
C SER A 386 -25.54 -16.05 -10.68
N HIS A 387 -24.48 -15.54 -11.31
CA HIS A 387 -24.55 -15.03 -12.70
C HIS A 387 -24.82 -16.16 -13.70
N LYS A 388 -24.13 -17.29 -13.56
CA LYS A 388 -24.35 -18.48 -14.41
C LYS A 388 -25.78 -19.03 -14.28
N ALA A 389 -26.33 -19.09 -13.06
CA ALA A 389 -27.70 -19.55 -12.79
C ALA A 389 -28.76 -18.65 -13.46
N LYS A 390 -28.45 -17.36 -13.66
CA LYS A 390 -29.31 -16.41 -14.39
C LYS A 390 -29.10 -16.42 -15.90
N GLY A 391 -28.12 -17.19 -16.40
CA GLY A 391 -27.75 -17.22 -17.82
C GLY A 391 -27.05 -15.95 -18.29
N GLU A 392 -26.45 -15.20 -17.38
CA GLU A 392 -25.70 -13.97 -17.69
C GLU A 392 -24.31 -14.34 -18.23
N THR A 393 -23.85 -13.63 -19.25
CA THR A 393 -22.50 -13.78 -19.83
C THR A 393 -21.56 -12.67 -19.37
N THR A 394 -22.08 -11.73 -18.55
CA THR A 394 -21.35 -10.58 -18.05
C THR A 394 -21.38 -10.60 -16.53
N PHE A 395 -20.20 -10.55 -15.91
CA PHE A 395 -20.02 -10.40 -14.47
C PHE A 395 -20.22 -8.93 -14.10
N SER A 396 -21.05 -8.65 -13.10
CA SER A 396 -21.44 -7.27 -12.80
C SER A 396 -20.27 -6.40 -12.32
N GLY A 397 -20.21 -5.15 -12.75
CA GLY A 397 -19.22 -4.19 -12.29
C GLY A 397 -19.32 -3.89 -10.79
N ALA A 398 -20.50 -4.05 -10.18
CA ALA A 398 -20.71 -3.90 -8.75
C ALA A 398 -20.06 -5.06 -7.94
N ASP A 399 -20.16 -6.29 -8.44
CA ASP A 399 -19.53 -7.44 -7.82
C ASP A 399 -18.01 -7.38 -7.99
N ALA A 400 -17.53 -6.96 -9.18
CA ALA A 400 -16.11 -6.71 -9.40
C ALA A 400 -15.57 -5.59 -8.48
N PHE A 401 -16.35 -4.52 -8.27
CA PHE A 401 -15.99 -3.44 -7.35
C PHE A 401 -15.96 -3.92 -5.89
N LYS A 402 -16.88 -4.77 -5.48
CA LYS A 402 -16.89 -5.37 -4.13
C LYS A 402 -15.65 -6.26 -3.91
N LEU A 403 -15.25 -7.06 -4.91
CA LEU A 403 -14.01 -7.84 -4.86
C LEU A 403 -12.78 -6.94 -4.73
N TYR A 404 -12.76 -5.84 -5.45
CA TYR A 404 -11.67 -4.85 -5.40
C TYR A 404 -11.60 -4.13 -4.05
N ASP A 405 -12.72 -3.54 -3.61
CA ASP A 405 -12.77 -2.64 -2.45
C ASP A 405 -12.66 -3.40 -1.11
N THR A 406 -13.33 -4.54 -1.01
CA THR A 406 -13.43 -5.31 0.25
C THR A 406 -12.36 -6.39 0.38
N TYR A 407 -12.07 -7.09 -0.72
CA TYR A 407 -11.15 -8.24 -0.70
C TYR A 407 -9.80 -7.94 -1.35
N GLY A 408 -9.64 -6.74 -1.91
CA GLY A 408 -8.38 -6.30 -2.51
C GLY A 408 -7.99 -7.03 -3.78
N PHE A 409 -8.97 -7.59 -4.54
CA PHE A 409 -8.70 -8.18 -5.85
C PHE A 409 -8.51 -7.08 -6.88
N PRO A 410 -7.34 -6.96 -7.51
CA PRO A 410 -7.18 -6.06 -8.66
C PRO A 410 -8.20 -6.40 -9.73
N ILE A 411 -8.71 -5.38 -10.44
CA ILE A 411 -9.72 -5.61 -11.48
C ILE A 411 -9.24 -6.58 -12.55
N ASP A 412 -7.97 -6.50 -12.91
CA ASP A 412 -7.36 -7.39 -13.91
C ASP A 412 -7.35 -8.85 -13.45
N LEU A 413 -7.13 -9.10 -12.15
CA LEU A 413 -7.24 -10.43 -11.57
C LEU A 413 -8.69 -10.95 -11.65
N THR A 414 -9.66 -10.08 -11.40
CA THR A 414 -11.08 -10.40 -11.54
C THR A 414 -11.43 -10.69 -13.01
N ASN A 415 -10.90 -9.88 -13.93
CA ASN A 415 -11.09 -10.10 -15.39
C ASN A 415 -10.54 -11.47 -15.83
N GLU A 416 -9.33 -11.81 -15.40
CA GLU A 416 -8.70 -13.10 -15.69
C GLU A 416 -9.56 -14.28 -15.16
N MET A 417 -9.97 -14.20 -13.88
CA MET A 417 -10.80 -15.24 -13.27
C MET A 417 -12.18 -15.40 -13.96
N VAL A 418 -12.78 -14.29 -14.39
CA VAL A 418 -14.06 -14.29 -15.09
C VAL A 418 -13.91 -14.82 -16.52
N ALA A 419 -12.79 -14.48 -17.19
CA ALA A 419 -12.48 -14.96 -18.54
C ALA A 419 -12.19 -16.47 -18.59
N GLU A 420 -11.54 -17.03 -17.56
CA GLU A 420 -11.34 -18.47 -17.41
C GLU A 420 -12.67 -19.26 -17.43
N GLU A 421 -13.77 -18.60 -17.04
CA GLU A 421 -15.12 -19.15 -16.99
C GLU A 421 -15.99 -18.76 -18.20
N GLY A 422 -15.36 -18.14 -19.23
CA GLY A 422 -16.00 -17.77 -20.48
C GLY A 422 -16.92 -16.56 -20.40
N MET A 423 -16.78 -15.72 -19.38
CA MET A 423 -17.56 -14.52 -19.16
C MET A 423 -16.69 -13.26 -19.30
N GLN A 424 -17.30 -12.08 -19.29
CA GLN A 424 -16.62 -10.77 -19.32
C GLN A 424 -17.10 -9.92 -18.15
N VAL A 425 -16.26 -9.01 -17.66
CA VAL A 425 -16.63 -8.06 -16.61
C VAL A 425 -17.21 -6.77 -17.19
N ASP A 426 -18.25 -6.22 -16.58
CA ASP A 426 -18.74 -4.87 -16.88
C ASP A 426 -17.78 -3.81 -16.31
N GLU A 427 -16.70 -3.56 -17.04
CA GLU A 427 -15.70 -2.57 -16.65
C GLU A 427 -16.23 -1.13 -16.62
N ALA A 428 -17.26 -0.81 -17.41
CA ALA A 428 -17.83 0.53 -17.44
C ALA A 428 -18.51 0.83 -16.11
N ALA A 429 -19.34 -0.08 -15.60
CA ALA A 429 -19.96 0.04 -14.29
C ALA A 429 -18.93 0.03 -13.16
N PHE A 430 -17.87 -0.79 -13.26
CA PHE A 430 -16.76 -0.79 -12.30
C PHE A 430 -16.07 0.58 -12.24
N LYS A 431 -15.70 1.16 -13.39
CA LYS A 431 -15.05 2.48 -13.48
C LYS A 431 -15.93 3.59 -12.92
N GLN A 432 -17.24 3.51 -13.11
CA GLN A 432 -18.19 4.46 -12.54
C GLN A 432 -18.18 4.40 -11.00
N LEU A 433 -18.25 3.22 -10.40
CA LEU A 433 -18.24 3.02 -8.94
C LEU A 433 -16.91 3.49 -8.33
N MET A 434 -15.79 3.24 -9.02
CA MET A 434 -14.48 3.76 -8.63
C MET A 434 -14.46 5.30 -8.60
N GLN A 435 -15.07 5.94 -9.61
CA GLN A 435 -15.16 7.39 -9.66
C GLN A 435 -16.04 7.95 -8.54
N GLU A 436 -17.17 7.31 -8.26
CA GLU A 436 -18.06 7.69 -7.16
C GLU A 436 -17.37 7.58 -5.80
N GLN A 437 -16.54 6.54 -5.59
CA GLN A 437 -15.74 6.39 -4.39
C GLN A 437 -14.72 7.54 -4.25
N LYS A 438 -14.02 7.89 -5.35
CA LYS A 438 -13.06 9.01 -5.37
C LYS A 438 -13.75 10.36 -5.06
N VAL A 439 -14.95 10.59 -5.60
CA VAL A 439 -15.73 11.80 -5.34
C VAL A 439 -16.14 11.86 -3.86
N ARG A 440 -16.68 10.76 -3.31
CA ARG A 440 -17.06 10.67 -1.89
C ARG A 440 -15.88 10.93 -0.96
N ALA A 441 -14.71 10.36 -1.26
CA ALA A 441 -13.49 10.60 -0.51
C ALA A 441 -13.02 12.07 -0.60
N ARG A 442 -13.23 12.72 -1.73
CA ARG A 442 -12.90 14.13 -1.96
C ARG A 442 -13.88 15.06 -1.22
N GLU A 443 -15.17 14.74 -1.24
CA GLU A 443 -16.21 15.48 -0.52
C GLU A 443 -16.08 15.35 1.00
N ALA A 444 -15.71 14.15 1.49
CA ALA A 444 -15.40 13.94 2.90
C ALA A 444 -14.19 14.77 3.36
N ARG A 445 -13.16 14.96 2.51
CA ARG A 445 -12.03 15.86 2.80
C ARG A 445 -12.45 17.33 2.79
N LYS A 446 -13.32 17.74 1.85
CA LYS A 446 -13.87 19.10 1.81
C LYS A 446 -14.73 19.41 3.03
N ALA A 447 -15.51 18.47 3.51
CA ALA A 447 -16.33 18.60 4.71
C ALA A 447 -15.49 18.72 6.01
N LEU A 448 -14.20 18.35 5.98
CA LEU A 448 -13.26 18.43 7.10
C LEU A 448 -12.47 19.76 7.18
N GLY A 449 -12.82 20.77 6.36
CA GLY A 449 -12.30 22.12 6.55
C GLY A 449 -11.36 22.64 5.47
N ASP A 450 -11.47 22.18 4.24
CA ASP A 450 -10.95 22.91 3.10
C ASP A 450 -11.89 24.11 2.84
N LEU A 451 -11.69 25.18 3.63
CA LEU A 451 -12.31 26.49 3.39
C LEU A 451 -11.74 27.03 2.09
N GLY A 452 -12.34 26.59 0.97
CA GLY A 452 -12.02 27.05 -0.35
C GLY A 452 -12.10 28.58 -0.37
N TRP A 453 -10.99 29.18 -0.75
CA TRP A 453 -10.83 30.59 -1.00
C TRP A 453 -12.02 31.15 -1.80
N ALA A 454 -12.84 32.01 -1.19
CA ALA A 454 -13.89 32.75 -1.87
C ALA A 454 -13.23 33.77 -2.82
N GLY A 455 -13.48 33.62 -4.10
CA GLY A 455 -12.77 34.14 -5.25
C GLY A 455 -12.67 35.62 -5.46
N VAL A 456 -12.22 36.41 -4.48
CA VAL A 456 -11.89 37.81 -4.70
C VAL A 456 -10.55 37.87 -5.46
N GLU A 457 -10.57 38.33 -6.70
CA GLU A 457 -9.36 38.62 -7.49
C GLU A 457 -8.79 39.98 -7.05
N PHE A 458 -7.61 39.94 -6.45
CA PHE A 458 -6.85 41.15 -6.18
C PHE A 458 -6.21 41.66 -7.48
N GLY A 459 -6.44 42.95 -7.82
CA GLY A 459 -5.82 43.56 -8.97
C GLY A 459 -4.29 43.53 -8.92
N LYS A 460 -3.67 43.72 -10.09
CA LYS A 460 -2.20 43.73 -10.21
C LYS A 460 -1.55 44.93 -9.48
N GLU A 461 -2.34 45.94 -9.14
CA GLU A 461 -1.93 47.13 -8.39
C GLU A 461 -1.62 46.85 -6.92
N ILE A 462 -2.21 45.81 -6.33
CA ILE A 462 -1.93 45.42 -4.97
C ILE A 462 -0.65 44.57 -4.94
N PRO A 463 0.42 45.00 -4.27
CA PRO A 463 1.70 44.32 -4.27
C PRO A 463 1.63 42.97 -3.52
N ALA A 464 2.62 42.11 -3.75
CA ALA A 464 2.85 40.93 -2.93
C ALA A 464 3.28 41.37 -1.53
N THR A 465 2.85 40.62 -0.51
CA THR A 465 3.22 40.88 0.88
C THR A 465 4.64 40.41 1.15
N THR A 466 5.46 41.24 1.80
CA THR A 466 6.78 40.84 2.27
C THR A 466 6.68 40.12 3.59
N PHE A 467 7.10 38.84 3.63
CA PHE A 467 7.13 38.09 4.87
C PHE A 467 8.41 38.33 5.65
N ILE A 468 8.29 38.83 6.87
CA ILE A 468 9.41 39.17 7.77
C ILE A 468 9.41 38.35 9.06
N GLY A 469 8.48 37.36 9.17
CA GLY A 469 8.21 36.60 10.39
C GLY A 469 9.22 35.49 10.71
N TYR A 470 10.33 35.36 9.97
CA TYR A 470 11.43 34.48 10.39
C TYR A 470 12.19 35.05 11.60
N THR A 471 12.28 36.35 11.69
CA THR A 471 13.05 37.06 12.72
C THR A 471 12.18 37.92 13.63
N ASN A 472 11.03 38.40 13.12
CA ASN A 472 10.17 39.37 13.81
C ASN A 472 8.89 38.69 14.27
N MET A 473 8.52 38.91 15.52
CA MET A 473 7.24 38.48 16.10
C MET A 473 6.18 39.60 16.06
N GLU A 474 6.63 40.83 15.83
CA GLU A 474 5.84 42.03 15.72
C GLU A 474 6.47 42.96 14.68
N ALA A 475 5.65 43.66 13.93
CA ALA A 475 6.11 44.63 12.97
C ALA A 475 5.00 45.64 12.58
N GLU A 476 5.39 46.84 12.22
CA GLU A 476 4.51 47.78 11.54
C GLU A 476 4.31 47.37 10.10
N GLY A 477 3.07 47.51 9.60
CA GLY A 477 2.71 47.27 8.21
C GLY A 477 1.58 48.21 7.77
N LYS A 478 1.41 48.32 6.46
CA LYS A 478 0.35 49.16 5.89
C LYS A 478 -0.73 48.24 5.30
N ILE A 479 -2.00 48.55 5.61
CA ILE A 479 -3.14 47.86 5.01
C ILE A 479 -3.22 48.22 3.52
N VAL A 480 -3.03 47.27 2.64
CA VAL A 480 -3.09 47.46 1.17
C VAL A 480 -4.40 47.01 0.56
N ALA A 481 -5.14 46.12 1.25
CA ALA A 481 -6.47 45.70 0.87
C ALA A 481 -7.28 45.21 2.07
N ILE A 482 -8.57 45.39 2.03
CA ILE A 482 -9.56 44.85 2.97
C ILE A 482 -10.62 44.13 2.15
N VAL A 483 -11.01 42.92 2.55
CA VAL A 483 -12.14 42.20 1.98
C VAL A 483 -13.13 41.91 3.09
N ALA A 484 -14.37 42.29 2.89
CA ALA A 484 -15.49 41.92 3.76
C ALA A 484 -16.73 41.68 2.88
N ASP A 485 -17.58 40.73 3.28
CA ASP A 485 -18.74 40.31 2.51
C ASP A 485 -18.44 39.95 1.05
N GLU A 486 -17.29 39.26 0.83
CA GLU A 486 -16.75 38.81 -0.48
C GLU A 486 -16.40 39.95 -1.47
N GLU A 487 -16.35 41.21 -1.01
CA GLU A 487 -16.00 42.38 -1.82
C GLU A 487 -14.83 43.19 -1.22
N LEU A 488 -14.11 43.94 -2.08
CA LEU A 488 -13.07 44.86 -1.66
C LEU A 488 -13.75 46.08 -0.99
N GLN A 489 -13.31 46.37 0.23
CA GLN A 489 -13.81 47.49 1.04
C GLN A 489 -12.73 48.52 1.26
N GLY A 490 -13.12 49.80 1.33
CA GLY A 490 -12.22 50.87 1.71
C GLY A 490 -11.95 50.97 3.20
N ALA A 491 -12.90 50.56 4.03
CA ALA A 491 -12.80 50.55 5.49
C ALA A 491 -13.79 49.58 6.11
N ILE A 492 -13.52 49.14 7.34
CA ILE A 492 -14.37 48.28 8.17
C ILE A 492 -14.52 48.85 9.58
N THR A 493 -15.60 48.46 10.26
CA THR A 493 -15.90 48.89 11.64
C THR A 493 -16.02 47.67 12.58
N SER A 494 -16.01 47.99 13.90
CA SER A 494 -16.11 46.95 14.93
C SER A 494 -17.26 45.97 14.70
N GLY A 495 -16.97 44.65 14.89
CA GLY A 495 -17.88 43.54 14.70
C GLY A 495 -17.79 42.89 13.31
N THR A 496 -17.07 43.49 12.35
CA THR A 496 -16.94 42.97 10.98
C THR A 496 -15.93 41.81 10.93
N ASP A 497 -16.34 40.71 10.33
CA ASP A 497 -15.43 39.63 9.92
C ASP A 497 -14.82 40.03 8.57
N ALA A 498 -13.48 39.99 8.44
CA ALA A 498 -12.79 40.49 7.26
C ALA A 498 -11.47 39.78 6.98
N ILE A 499 -10.93 40.05 5.81
CA ILE A 499 -9.56 39.68 5.42
C ILE A 499 -8.75 40.96 5.25
N LEU A 500 -7.66 41.06 5.98
CA LEU A 500 -6.70 42.15 5.81
C LEU A 500 -5.49 41.68 5.01
N VAL A 501 -5.04 42.47 4.03
CA VAL A 501 -3.80 42.28 3.32
C VAL A 501 -2.83 43.39 3.65
N LEU A 502 -1.64 43.09 4.12
CA LEU A 502 -0.61 44.03 4.49
C LEU A 502 0.53 44.03 3.44
N ASP A 503 1.25 45.15 3.32
CA ASP A 503 2.46 45.25 2.50
C ASP A 503 3.60 44.40 3.04
N GLN A 504 3.71 44.28 4.39
CA GLN A 504 4.61 43.35 5.06
C GLN A 504 3.96 42.76 6.31
N THR A 505 4.37 41.53 6.69
CA THR A 505 3.75 40.81 7.80
C THR A 505 4.73 39.88 8.52
N PRO A 506 4.64 39.79 9.88
CA PRO A 506 5.30 38.76 10.64
C PRO A 506 4.52 37.42 10.66
N PHE A 507 3.26 37.42 10.22
CA PHE A 507 2.38 36.25 10.25
C PHE A 507 2.77 35.23 9.21
N TYR A 508 3.03 33.98 9.60
CA TYR A 508 3.23 32.84 8.73
C TYR A 508 1.87 32.36 8.19
N ALA A 509 1.76 32.27 6.89
CA ALA A 509 0.59 31.66 6.24
C ALA A 509 0.70 30.14 6.25
N GLU A 510 -0.43 29.44 6.31
CA GLU A 510 -0.46 27.98 6.25
C GLU A 510 0.18 27.47 4.95
N MET A 511 1.28 26.76 5.07
CA MET A 511 1.95 26.09 3.96
C MET A 511 3.01 25.09 4.44
N GLY A 512 3.35 24.12 3.58
CA GLY A 512 4.38 23.11 3.90
C GLY A 512 4.05 22.24 5.11
N GLY A 513 2.75 22.08 5.44
CA GLY A 513 2.28 21.32 6.59
C GLY A 513 2.33 22.08 7.91
N GLN A 514 2.87 23.31 7.97
CA GLN A 514 2.80 24.15 9.15
C GLN A 514 1.52 24.99 9.13
N VAL A 515 0.76 24.97 10.24
CA VAL A 515 -0.44 25.81 10.41
C VAL A 515 -0.11 27.29 10.51
N ALA A 516 -1.07 28.14 10.18
CA ALA A 516 -0.95 29.60 10.25
C ALA A 516 -0.75 30.13 11.67
N ASP A 517 -0.18 31.32 11.75
CA ASP A 517 -0.15 32.07 13.00
C ASP A 517 -1.48 32.71 13.33
N HIS A 518 -1.70 32.92 14.62
CA HIS A 518 -2.75 33.73 15.19
C HIS A 518 -2.13 34.96 15.85
N GLY A 519 -2.91 35.96 16.12
CA GLY A 519 -2.46 37.16 16.80
C GLY A 519 -3.41 38.35 16.59
N THR A 520 -2.85 39.57 16.63
CA THR A 520 -3.63 40.80 16.47
C THR A 520 -2.98 41.75 15.48
N ILE A 521 -3.81 42.50 14.75
CA ILE A 521 -3.41 43.63 13.94
C ILE A 521 -4.12 44.85 14.56
N HIS A 522 -3.38 45.85 15.07
CA HIS A 522 -3.96 46.91 15.84
C HIS A 522 -3.35 48.29 15.56
N THR A 523 -4.12 49.31 15.90
CA THR A 523 -3.69 50.68 16.05
C THR A 523 -3.97 51.12 17.50
N GLU A 524 -3.71 52.38 17.87
CA GLU A 524 -4.10 52.89 19.17
C GLU A 524 -5.63 52.84 19.42
N ALA A 525 -6.44 52.91 18.35
CA ALA A 525 -7.90 53.01 18.43
C ALA A 525 -8.66 51.76 17.92
N ALA A 526 -7.99 50.78 17.32
CA ALA A 526 -8.64 49.64 16.68
C ALA A 526 -7.84 48.35 16.91
N GLU A 527 -8.58 47.24 17.09
CA GLU A 527 -7.99 45.91 17.26
C GLU A 527 -8.71 44.87 16.37
N PHE A 528 -7.92 44.19 15.52
CA PHE A 528 -8.36 43.10 14.66
C PHE A 528 -7.70 41.82 15.13
N THR A 529 -8.49 40.81 15.50
CA THR A 529 -8.01 39.47 15.90
C THR A 529 -7.85 38.61 14.68
N VAL A 530 -6.65 38.11 14.45
CA VAL A 530 -6.29 37.17 13.35
C VAL A 530 -6.43 35.73 13.83
N THR A 531 -7.24 34.94 13.12
CA THR A 531 -7.52 33.53 13.44
C THR A 531 -6.95 32.57 12.40
N ASP A 532 -6.62 33.05 11.20
CA ASP A 532 -5.98 32.27 10.14
C ASP A 532 -5.23 33.17 9.16
N VAL A 533 -4.22 32.63 8.49
CA VAL A 533 -3.49 33.35 7.44
C VAL A 533 -3.23 32.41 6.28
N GLN A 534 -3.64 32.81 5.08
CA GLN A 534 -3.46 32.08 3.85
C GLN A 534 -2.66 32.89 2.85
N LYS A 535 -1.88 32.24 1.98
CA LYS A 535 -1.10 32.87 0.91
C LYS A 535 -1.70 32.51 -0.45
N ASN A 536 -2.05 33.53 -1.24
CA ASN A 536 -2.55 33.31 -2.59
C ASN A 536 -1.41 33.12 -3.61
N LYS A 537 -1.76 32.71 -4.85
CA LYS A 537 -0.79 32.56 -5.95
C LYS A 537 -0.04 33.84 -6.33
N GLY A 538 -0.61 35.01 -6.02
CA GLY A 538 0.00 36.32 -6.25
C GLY A 538 0.93 36.79 -5.12
N GLY A 539 1.23 35.92 -4.16
CA GLY A 539 2.15 36.23 -3.04
C GLY A 539 1.56 37.11 -1.95
N LYS A 540 0.27 37.34 -1.94
CA LYS A 540 -0.40 38.13 -0.92
C LYS A 540 -0.77 37.28 0.28
N PHE A 541 -0.47 37.77 1.50
CA PHE A 541 -0.85 37.12 2.75
C PHE A 541 -2.19 37.69 3.22
N MET A 542 -3.19 36.84 3.30
CA MET A 542 -4.57 37.16 3.67
C MET A 542 -4.78 36.81 5.14
N HIS A 543 -4.95 37.84 5.98
CA HIS A 543 -5.16 37.67 7.43
C HIS A 543 -6.67 37.62 7.68
N TYR A 544 -7.20 36.46 7.96
CA TYR A 544 -8.61 36.21 8.28
C TYR A 544 -8.85 36.50 9.75
N GLY A 545 -9.94 37.22 10.04
CA GLY A 545 -10.25 37.51 11.43
C GLY A 545 -11.41 38.45 11.58
N LYS A 546 -11.49 39.09 12.75
CA LYS A 546 -12.58 39.95 13.15
C LYS A 546 -12.06 41.25 13.75
N LEU A 547 -12.64 42.37 13.33
CA LEU A 547 -12.39 43.65 13.96
C LEU A 547 -13.18 43.73 15.28
N VAL A 548 -12.47 43.67 16.41
CA VAL A 548 -13.05 43.62 17.75
C VAL A 548 -13.47 45.03 18.21
N SER A 549 -12.65 46.05 17.90
CA SER A 549 -12.90 47.43 18.30
C SER A 549 -12.41 48.42 17.28
N GLY A 550 -12.99 49.59 17.19
CA GLY A 550 -12.60 50.73 16.37
C GLY A 550 -12.96 50.57 14.89
N SER A 551 -12.16 51.18 14.02
CA SER A 551 -12.30 51.13 12.56
C SER A 551 -10.91 51.07 11.92
N LEU A 552 -10.81 50.33 10.81
CA LEU A 552 -9.60 50.23 9.99
C LEU A 552 -9.91 50.56 8.54
N ALA A 553 -9.04 51.26 7.87
CA ALA A 553 -9.15 51.64 6.47
C ALA A 553 -7.91 51.22 5.64
N VAL A 554 -8.11 51.07 4.34
CA VAL A 554 -7.00 50.86 3.40
C VAL A 554 -6.08 52.08 3.46
N GLY A 555 -4.79 51.83 3.65
CA GLY A 555 -3.78 52.86 3.82
C GLY A 555 -3.37 53.12 5.26
N ASP A 556 -4.09 52.60 6.26
CA ASP A 556 -3.71 52.71 7.65
C ASP A 556 -2.39 51.97 7.95
N THR A 557 -1.56 52.55 8.78
CA THR A 557 -0.39 51.91 9.37
C THR A 557 -0.87 51.21 10.66
N VAL A 558 -0.57 49.93 10.72
CA VAL A 558 -0.98 49.05 11.83
C VAL A 558 0.21 48.31 12.38
N THR A 559 0.12 47.92 13.64
CA THR A 559 1.09 46.98 14.25
C THR A 559 0.48 45.60 14.17
N ALA A 560 1.21 44.69 13.50
CA ALA A 560 0.88 43.28 13.36
C ALA A 560 1.72 42.45 14.36
N SER A 561 1.05 41.85 15.34
CA SER A 561 1.69 41.09 16.43
C SER A 561 1.17 39.67 16.46
N ILE A 562 2.07 38.68 16.30
CA ILE A 562 1.69 37.27 16.38
C ILE A 562 1.65 36.77 17.81
N ASP A 563 0.88 35.72 18.07
CA ASP A 563 0.98 34.96 19.31
C ASP A 563 2.33 34.26 19.40
N ALA A 564 3.25 34.89 20.12
CA ALA A 564 4.62 34.41 20.27
C ALA A 564 4.72 33.05 20.98
N ALA A 565 3.81 32.74 21.90
CA ALA A 565 3.80 31.48 22.62
C ALA A 565 3.40 30.33 21.66
N ARG A 566 2.33 30.54 20.89
CA ARG A 566 1.87 29.62 19.83
C ARG A 566 2.96 29.42 18.76
N ARG A 567 3.56 30.49 18.24
CA ARG A 567 4.64 30.40 17.24
C ARG A 567 5.84 29.58 17.75
N LYS A 568 6.27 29.83 19.00
CA LYS A 568 7.38 29.07 19.59
C LYS A 568 7.03 27.58 19.74
N ALA A 569 5.78 27.24 20.08
CA ALA A 569 5.34 25.85 20.15
C ALA A 569 5.36 25.21 18.75
N ILE A 570 4.87 25.89 17.72
CA ILE A 570 4.91 25.44 16.31
C ILE A 570 6.37 25.24 15.84
N MET A 571 7.28 26.20 16.14
CA MET A 571 8.71 26.08 15.79
C MET A 571 9.37 24.85 16.41
N ARG A 572 9.02 24.50 17.65
CA ARG A 572 9.49 23.28 18.31
C ARG A 572 8.97 22.05 17.58
N ALA A 573 7.66 21.99 17.33
CA ALA A 573 7.03 20.87 16.63
C ALA A 573 7.57 20.70 15.21
N HIS A 574 7.80 21.80 14.47
CA HIS A 574 8.35 21.75 13.12
C HIS A 574 9.79 21.25 13.11
N SER A 575 10.62 21.74 14.01
CA SER A 575 12.00 21.26 14.13
C SER A 575 12.06 19.81 14.60
N ALA A 576 11.16 19.38 15.49
CA ALA A 576 11.01 17.98 15.86
C ALA A 576 10.60 17.10 14.67
N THR A 577 9.80 17.61 13.73
CA THR A 577 9.40 16.88 12.51
C THR A 577 10.61 16.52 11.65
N HIS A 578 11.55 17.45 11.46
CA HIS A 578 12.80 17.21 10.73
C HIS A 578 13.70 16.19 11.44
N LEU A 579 13.83 16.29 12.77
CA LEU A 579 14.57 15.31 13.56
C LEU A 579 13.91 13.92 13.51
N LEU A 580 12.58 13.86 13.45
CA LEU A 580 11.82 12.63 13.31
C LEU A 580 12.02 12.00 11.94
N ASP A 581 12.02 12.79 10.85
CA ASP A 581 12.34 12.29 9.50
C ASP A 581 13.71 11.61 9.48
N TYR A 582 14.73 12.30 9.99
CA TYR A 582 16.07 11.74 10.10
C TYR A 582 16.09 10.44 10.93
N ALA A 583 15.39 10.41 12.07
CA ALA A 583 15.36 9.25 12.95
C ALA A 583 14.62 8.06 12.32
N LEU A 584 13.55 8.30 11.58
CA LEU A 584 12.80 7.27 10.85
C LEU A 584 13.66 6.65 9.74
N ARG A 585 14.33 7.47 8.93
CA ARG A 585 15.22 6.96 7.89
C ARG A 585 16.42 6.21 8.45
N THR A 586 16.98 6.68 9.55
CA THR A 586 18.07 6.00 10.24
C THR A 586 17.62 4.67 10.85
N GLY A 587 16.42 4.61 11.45
CA GLY A 587 15.92 3.44 12.16
C GLY A 587 15.24 2.39 11.28
N LEU A 588 14.55 2.83 10.22
CA LEU A 588 13.75 1.96 9.34
C LEU A 588 14.37 1.78 7.96
N GLY A 589 15.26 2.69 7.55
CA GLY A 589 15.90 2.72 6.24
C GLY A 589 15.44 3.88 5.35
N ASP A 590 16.21 4.16 4.30
CA ASP A 590 16.02 5.30 3.39
C ASP A 590 14.66 5.34 2.68
N HIS A 591 13.93 4.22 2.64
CA HIS A 591 12.59 4.18 2.08
C HIS A 591 11.52 4.90 2.93
N ALA A 592 11.82 5.24 4.18
CA ALA A 592 10.91 5.97 5.05
C ALA A 592 10.90 7.47 4.69
N HIS A 593 10.33 7.81 3.52
CA HIS A 593 10.22 9.19 3.05
C HIS A 593 8.93 9.85 3.50
N GLN A 594 8.96 11.16 3.65
CA GLN A 594 7.78 11.96 3.95
C GLN A 594 6.73 11.80 2.85
N ALA A 595 5.50 11.46 3.26
CA ALA A 595 4.30 11.42 2.42
C ALA A 595 3.33 12.56 2.76
N GLY A 596 3.47 13.17 3.94
CA GLY A 596 2.71 14.31 4.41
C GLY A 596 3.10 14.72 5.81
N SER A 597 2.76 15.95 6.20
CA SER A 597 2.97 16.44 7.57
C SER A 597 1.87 17.42 7.97
N LEU A 598 1.68 17.56 9.29
CA LEU A 598 0.90 18.63 9.89
C LEU A 598 1.57 19.02 11.19
N VAL A 599 1.89 20.31 11.32
CA VAL A 599 2.61 20.85 12.46
C VAL A 599 1.72 21.87 13.15
N GLU A 600 1.29 21.51 14.36
CA GLU A 600 0.40 22.30 15.21
C GLU A 600 1.14 22.69 16.51
N PRO A 601 0.62 23.63 17.30
CA PRO A 601 1.31 24.06 18.53
C PRO A 601 1.39 22.96 19.62
N ASP A 602 0.41 22.07 19.65
CA ASP A 602 0.24 21.02 20.66
C ASP A 602 0.65 19.62 20.19
N ARG A 603 0.84 19.42 18.89
CA ARG A 603 1.26 18.15 18.31
C ARG A 603 1.91 18.34 16.95
N LEU A 604 2.61 17.31 16.51
CA LEU A 604 2.99 17.12 15.12
C LEU A 604 2.44 15.80 14.61
N ARG A 605 2.13 15.76 13.32
CA ARG A 605 1.75 14.56 12.58
C ARG A 605 2.69 14.39 11.41
N TYR A 606 3.22 13.18 11.26
CA TYR A 606 4.14 12.85 10.19
C TYR A 606 3.70 11.57 9.48
N ASP A 607 3.39 11.68 8.21
CA ASP A 607 3.02 10.56 7.34
C ASP A 607 4.23 10.18 6.49
N PHE A 608 4.58 8.91 6.48
CA PHE A 608 5.80 8.42 5.79
C PHE A 608 5.56 7.08 5.12
N THR A 609 6.37 6.80 4.09
CA THR A 609 6.30 5.54 3.37
C THR A 609 6.94 4.42 4.19
N HIS A 610 6.14 3.42 4.54
CA HIS A 610 6.62 2.18 5.16
C HIS A 610 5.59 1.06 4.97
N PHE A 611 6.06 -0.16 4.77
CA PHE A 611 5.26 -1.30 4.31
C PHE A 611 4.59 -2.08 5.44
N SER A 612 5.03 -1.92 6.70
CA SER A 612 4.50 -2.63 7.87
C SER A 612 4.24 -1.68 9.04
N ALA A 613 3.51 -2.13 10.07
CA ALA A 613 3.42 -1.42 11.33
C ALA A 613 4.80 -1.30 11.97
N VAL A 614 5.13 -0.13 12.51
CA VAL A 614 6.36 0.07 13.27
C VAL A 614 6.20 -0.59 14.63
N THR A 615 7.14 -1.45 14.99
CA THR A 615 7.07 -2.18 16.26
C THR A 615 7.28 -1.25 17.47
N ALA A 616 6.79 -1.66 18.64
CA ALA A 616 6.96 -0.90 19.86
C ALA A 616 8.45 -0.62 20.19
N ASP A 617 9.33 -1.58 19.92
CA ASP A 617 10.78 -1.43 20.15
C ASP A 617 11.41 -0.45 19.15
N GLU A 618 10.98 -0.45 17.90
CA GLU A 618 11.42 0.52 16.89
C GLU A 618 10.94 1.94 17.24
N LEU A 619 9.68 2.09 17.65
CA LEU A 619 9.15 3.38 18.10
C LEU A 619 9.92 3.95 19.29
N VAL A 620 10.28 3.10 20.25
CA VAL A 620 11.11 3.50 21.39
C VAL A 620 12.50 3.95 20.92
N LYS A 621 13.14 3.22 20.01
CA LYS A 621 14.46 3.58 19.47
C LYS A 621 14.42 4.89 18.68
N ILE A 622 13.42 5.07 17.83
CA ILE A 622 13.22 6.30 17.04
C ILE A 622 12.99 7.49 17.98
N SER A 623 12.06 7.37 18.94
CA SER A 623 11.78 8.41 19.91
C SER A 623 13.01 8.79 20.74
N ARG A 624 13.83 7.79 21.09
CA ARG A 624 15.09 8.00 21.82
C ARG A 624 16.12 8.72 20.96
N LEU A 625 16.29 8.33 19.69
CA LEU A 625 17.19 9.00 18.77
C LEU A 625 16.83 10.47 18.59
N VAL A 626 15.54 10.79 18.42
CA VAL A 626 15.10 12.20 18.38
C VAL A 626 15.47 12.93 19.65
N SER A 627 15.25 12.32 20.82
CA SER A 627 15.59 12.92 22.11
C SER A 627 17.11 13.14 22.28
N GLU A 628 17.94 12.23 21.77
CA GLU A 628 19.40 12.37 21.74
C GLU A 628 19.82 13.56 20.88
N LEU A 629 19.26 13.68 19.66
CA LEU A 629 19.52 14.82 18.76
C LEU A 629 19.08 16.17 19.37
N VAL A 630 18.02 16.17 20.17
CA VAL A 630 17.58 17.35 20.93
C VAL A 630 18.61 17.69 22.01
N LEU A 631 19.07 16.68 22.77
CA LEU A 631 20.04 16.86 23.86
C LEU A 631 21.43 17.30 23.36
N ASP A 632 21.80 16.92 22.13
CA ASP A 632 23.06 17.36 21.49
C ASP A 632 23.14 18.89 21.30
N GLY A 633 22.01 19.59 21.29
CA GLY A 633 21.99 21.04 21.22
C GLY A 633 22.58 21.59 19.94
N MET A 634 22.33 20.94 18.80
CA MET A 634 22.91 21.33 17.52
C MET A 634 22.37 22.67 17.03
N SER A 635 23.24 23.46 16.36
CA SER A 635 22.83 24.68 15.67
C SER A 635 21.90 24.37 14.50
N VAL A 636 20.83 25.16 14.36
CA VAL A 636 19.92 25.12 13.24
C VAL A 636 20.18 26.30 12.33
N GLU A 637 20.82 26.04 11.20
CA GLU A 637 21.18 27.07 10.22
C GLU A 637 20.17 27.08 9.08
N THR A 638 19.82 28.29 8.65
CA THR A 638 18.92 28.49 7.52
C THR A 638 19.62 29.37 6.49
N LYS A 639 19.67 28.91 5.23
CA LYS A 639 20.29 29.63 4.13
C LYS A 639 19.44 29.55 2.87
N GLU A 640 19.33 30.63 2.14
CA GLU A 640 18.81 30.62 0.77
C GLU A 640 19.95 30.40 -0.21
N MET A 641 19.74 29.50 -1.18
CA MET A 641 20.75 29.17 -2.17
C MET A 641 20.10 28.61 -3.45
N PRO A 642 20.83 28.58 -4.57
CA PRO A 642 20.37 27.90 -5.79
C PRO A 642 20.09 26.44 -5.53
N ILE A 643 19.01 25.90 -6.12
CA ILE A 643 18.58 24.50 -5.94
C ILE A 643 19.69 23.48 -6.29
N ALA A 644 20.54 23.82 -7.28
CA ALA A 644 21.68 22.98 -7.67
C ALA A 644 22.74 22.87 -6.56
N GLU A 645 22.95 23.93 -5.77
CA GLU A 645 23.85 23.91 -4.61
C GLU A 645 23.23 23.13 -3.44
N ALA A 646 21.95 23.33 -3.19
CA ALA A 646 21.22 22.58 -2.17
C ALA A 646 21.29 21.06 -2.41
N LYS A 647 21.12 20.62 -3.65
CA LYS A 647 21.25 19.21 -4.04
C LYS A 647 22.68 18.68 -3.80
N LYS A 648 23.72 19.46 -4.05
CA LYS A 648 25.12 19.07 -3.77
C LYS A 648 25.40 18.91 -2.28
N LEU A 649 24.68 19.62 -1.42
CA LEU A 649 24.75 19.47 0.03
C LEU A 649 23.98 18.25 0.53
N GLY A 650 23.29 17.49 -0.35
CA GLY A 650 22.45 16.37 0.03
C GLY A 650 21.12 16.80 0.63
N ALA A 651 20.65 18.03 0.36
CA ALA A 651 19.38 18.50 0.89
C ALA A 651 18.20 17.71 0.32
N ILE A 652 17.34 17.23 1.23
CA ILE A 652 16.15 16.44 0.89
C ILE A 652 15.06 17.40 0.42
N ALA A 653 14.47 17.08 -0.73
CA ALA A 653 13.32 17.77 -1.30
C ALA A 653 12.09 16.87 -1.23
N LEU A 654 10.93 17.44 -0.93
CA LEU A 654 9.66 16.71 -0.96
C LEU A 654 9.33 16.26 -2.39
N PHE A 655 8.93 15.01 -2.53
CA PHE A 655 8.59 14.42 -3.83
C PHE A 655 7.33 15.08 -4.40
N GLY A 656 7.44 15.66 -5.60
CA GLY A 656 6.29 16.22 -6.33
C GLY A 656 6.05 17.72 -6.13
N GLU A 657 6.81 18.42 -5.28
CA GLU A 657 6.73 19.88 -5.17
C GLU A 657 7.59 20.57 -6.25
N LYS A 658 7.07 21.66 -6.77
CA LYS A 658 7.83 22.53 -7.70
C LYS A 658 8.57 23.58 -6.89
N TYR A 659 9.88 23.47 -6.85
CA TYR A 659 10.75 24.46 -6.24
C TYR A 659 11.17 25.52 -7.27
N GLY A 660 11.38 26.77 -6.80
CA GLY A 660 11.99 27.83 -7.61
C GLY A 660 13.49 27.61 -7.78
N ASP A 661 14.13 28.48 -8.55
CA ASP A 661 15.58 28.48 -8.77
C ASP A 661 16.39 28.70 -7.49
N VAL A 662 15.83 29.46 -6.54
CA VAL A 662 16.38 29.70 -5.20
C VAL A 662 15.49 29.03 -4.15
N VAL A 663 16.10 28.26 -3.26
CA VAL A 663 15.42 27.48 -2.23
C VAL A 663 15.99 27.77 -0.85
N ARG A 664 15.14 27.67 0.17
CA ARG A 664 15.54 27.80 1.57
C ARG A 664 15.91 26.43 2.11
N VAL A 665 17.14 26.30 2.57
CA VAL A 665 17.71 25.06 3.17
C VAL A 665 17.77 25.24 4.67
N VAL A 666 17.23 24.28 5.41
CA VAL A 666 17.33 24.17 6.87
C VAL A 666 18.30 23.04 7.18
N ASN A 667 19.38 23.34 7.90
CA ASN A 667 20.41 22.39 8.28
C ASN A 667 20.47 22.29 9.81
N MET A 668 20.23 21.12 10.34
CA MET A 668 20.30 20.81 11.78
C MET A 668 21.53 19.96 12.08
N GLY A 669 22.67 20.65 12.31
CA GLY A 669 23.93 19.99 12.69
C GLY A 669 24.47 19.01 11.63
N GLY A 670 24.10 19.13 10.36
CA GLY A 670 24.50 18.20 9.29
C GLY A 670 23.77 16.84 9.32
N LYS A 671 22.87 16.63 10.27
CA LYS A 671 22.06 15.39 10.38
C LYS A 671 20.79 15.46 9.51
N SER A 672 19.97 16.48 9.68
CA SER A 672 18.85 16.77 8.80
C SER A 672 19.21 17.99 7.98
N ILE A 673 19.18 17.87 6.64
CA ILE A 673 19.36 18.97 5.68
C ILE A 673 18.18 18.88 4.71
N GLU A 674 17.25 19.85 4.77
CA GLU A 674 15.99 19.77 4.04
C GLU A 674 15.61 21.10 3.41
N LEU A 675 14.89 21.04 2.27
CA LEU A 675 14.27 22.20 1.67
C LEU A 675 13.00 22.53 2.45
N CYS A 676 12.98 23.61 3.21
CA CYS A 676 11.87 23.96 4.07
C CYS A 676 11.65 25.47 4.18
N GLY A 677 10.39 25.90 3.93
CA GLY A 677 9.94 27.29 4.10
C GLY A 677 9.36 27.60 5.49
N GLY A 678 9.30 26.64 6.40
CA GLY A 678 8.69 26.78 7.72
C GLY A 678 9.55 27.53 8.74
N THR A 679 8.99 27.75 9.91
CA THR A 679 9.68 28.41 11.03
C THR A 679 10.28 27.38 11.98
N HIS A 680 11.53 27.58 12.39
CA HIS A 680 12.30 26.65 13.18
C HIS A 680 12.94 27.30 14.41
N VAL A 681 13.30 26.47 15.38
CA VAL A 681 14.18 26.91 16.47
C VAL A 681 15.61 27.10 15.94
N ASP A 682 16.41 27.90 16.60
CA ASP A 682 17.82 28.16 16.23
C ASP A 682 18.81 27.13 16.80
N ASN A 683 18.32 26.27 17.73
CA ASN A 683 19.08 25.21 18.35
C ASN A 683 18.15 24.04 18.69
N THR A 684 18.57 22.80 18.41
CA THR A 684 17.75 21.60 18.63
C THR A 684 17.35 21.40 20.10
N ALA A 685 18.16 21.85 21.08
CA ALA A 685 17.79 21.78 22.51
C ALA A 685 16.50 22.56 22.82
N LYS A 686 16.16 23.60 22.03
CA LYS A 686 14.93 24.38 22.22
C LYS A 686 13.66 23.65 21.79
N VAL A 687 13.78 22.50 21.12
CA VAL A 687 12.65 21.58 20.82
C VAL A 687 12.05 21.09 22.14
N GLY A 688 12.91 20.85 23.15
CA GLY A 688 12.50 20.31 24.43
C GLY A 688 12.20 18.80 24.36
N PRO A 689 11.60 18.23 25.40
CA PRO A 689 11.32 16.81 25.46
C PRO A 689 10.35 16.40 24.32
N PHE A 690 10.61 15.21 23.76
CA PHE A 690 9.86 14.65 22.63
C PHE A 690 9.30 13.27 22.94
N ARG A 691 8.09 12.97 22.45
CA ARG A 691 7.50 11.63 22.55
C ARG A 691 6.55 11.35 21.42
N ILE A 692 6.68 10.16 20.84
CA ILE A 692 5.68 9.59 19.94
C ILE A 692 4.46 9.16 20.77
N THR A 693 3.27 9.61 20.39
CA THR A 693 1.99 9.32 21.06
C THR A 693 1.21 8.22 20.37
N SER A 694 1.28 8.14 19.05
CA SER A 694 0.58 7.12 18.27
C SER A 694 1.32 6.76 17.00
N GLU A 695 1.06 5.55 16.52
CA GLU A 695 1.46 5.06 15.20
C GLU A 695 0.27 4.33 14.58
N SER A 696 -0.05 4.61 13.32
CA SER A 696 -1.20 4.04 12.63
C SER A 696 -1.00 3.96 11.12
N SER A 697 -1.87 3.20 10.43
CA SER A 697 -1.91 3.16 8.96
C SER A 697 -2.83 4.28 8.45
N VAL A 698 -2.39 4.98 7.40
CA VAL A 698 -3.21 5.97 6.68
C VAL A 698 -3.69 5.43 5.36
N ALA A 699 -2.78 4.79 4.65
CA ALA A 699 -3.01 4.15 3.36
C ALA A 699 -2.07 2.96 3.21
N SER A 700 -2.27 2.16 2.19
CA SER A 700 -1.34 1.09 1.89
C SER A 700 0.06 1.64 1.60
N GLY A 701 1.05 1.14 2.33
CA GLY A 701 2.43 1.61 2.24
C GLY A 701 2.68 2.99 2.86
N VAL A 702 1.73 3.58 3.59
CA VAL A 702 1.89 4.85 4.30
C VAL A 702 1.50 4.70 5.76
N ARG A 703 2.44 5.03 6.63
CA ARG A 703 2.27 5.03 8.09
C ARG A 703 2.21 6.46 8.60
N ARG A 704 1.53 6.65 9.72
CA ARG A 704 1.39 7.93 10.41
C ARG A 704 1.96 7.84 11.81
N ILE A 705 2.78 8.79 12.17
CA ILE A 705 3.21 9.03 13.54
C ILE A 705 2.62 10.35 14.01
N GLU A 706 2.07 10.37 15.22
CA GLU A 706 1.79 11.59 15.95
C GLU A 706 2.76 11.69 17.14
N ALA A 707 3.23 12.89 17.41
CA ALA A 707 4.16 13.15 18.49
C ALA A 707 3.92 14.52 19.11
N VAL A 708 4.43 14.68 20.34
CA VAL A 708 4.36 15.91 21.11
C VAL A 708 5.74 16.34 21.56
N THR A 709 5.91 17.66 21.78
CA THR A 709 7.18 18.25 22.23
C THR A 709 6.91 19.44 23.14
N GLY A 710 7.93 19.88 23.88
CA GLY A 710 7.86 21.06 24.74
C GLY A 710 6.76 20.99 25.80
N GLU A 711 5.92 21.99 25.87
CA GLU A 711 4.84 22.11 26.85
C GLU A 711 3.77 21.03 26.68
N ALA A 712 3.42 20.67 25.44
CA ALA A 712 2.47 19.59 25.19
C ALA A 712 2.97 18.23 25.74
N PHE A 713 4.28 17.96 25.69
CA PHE A 713 4.87 16.79 26.36
C PHE A 713 4.71 16.87 27.88
N LEU A 714 4.98 18.04 28.51
CA LEU A 714 4.84 18.19 29.96
C LEU A 714 3.39 17.94 30.39
N ASN A 715 2.42 18.52 29.68
CA ASN A 715 0.99 18.30 29.92
C ASN A 715 0.61 16.83 29.80
N LEU A 716 1.15 16.11 28.80
CA LEU A 716 0.93 14.67 28.64
C LEU A 716 1.46 13.87 29.83
N VAL A 717 2.67 14.20 30.29
CA VAL A 717 3.30 13.53 31.45
C VAL A 717 2.49 13.79 32.74
N ASP A 718 2.05 15.04 32.97
CA ASP A 718 1.22 15.40 34.12
C ASP A 718 -0.11 14.65 34.10
N GLU A 719 -0.77 14.56 32.93
CA GLU A 719 -2.01 13.82 32.78
C GLU A 719 -1.81 12.32 33.05
N MET A 720 -0.75 11.72 32.49
CA MET A 720 -0.41 10.31 32.75
C MET A 720 -0.15 10.07 34.25
N ASN A 721 0.59 10.95 34.90
CA ASN A 721 0.88 10.86 36.34
C ASN A 721 -0.43 10.99 37.17
N MET A 722 -1.27 11.95 36.87
CA MET A 722 -2.57 12.08 37.56
C MET A 722 -3.44 10.82 37.39
N ARG A 723 -3.48 10.21 36.20
CA ARG A 723 -4.21 8.95 35.97
C ARG A 723 -3.64 7.81 36.80
N LEU A 724 -2.29 7.70 36.92
CA LEU A 724 -1.63 6.70 37.74
C LEU A 724 -1.95 6.90 39.22
N VAL A 725 -1.85 8.14 39.74
CA VAL A 725 -2.20 8.47 41.10
C VAL A 725 -3.64 8.11 41.43
N LYS A 726 -4.58 8.51 40.54
CA LYS A 726 -6.01 8.21 40.71
C LYS A 726 -6.30 6.71 40.69
N ALA A 727 -5.64 5.95 39.81
CA ALA A 727 -5.77 4.50 39.77
C ALA A 727 -5.23 3.85 41.07
N ALA A 728 -4.09 4.35 41.60
CA ALA A 728 -3.51 3.91 42.84
C ALA A 728 -4.44 4.20 44.03
N GLU A 729 -5.05 5.38 44.09
CA GLU A 729 -6.03 5.75 45.12
C GLU A 729 -7.26 4.81 45.10
N LEU A 730 -7.82 4.51 43.92
CA LEU A 730 -8.95 3.56 43.79
C LEU A 730 -8.61 2.18 44.33
N LEU A 731 -7.37 1.74 44.11
CA LEU A 731 -6.89 0.45 44.64
C LEU A 731 -6.29 0.55 46.05
N LYS A 732 -6.37 1.71 46.69
CA LYS A 732 -5.82 2.01 48.04
C LYS A 732 -4.35 1.61 48.15
N THR A 733 -3.53 2.09 47.22
CA THR A 733 -2.10 1.82 47.14
C THR A 733 -1.33 3.05 46.66
N THR A 734 -0.03 2.95 46.45
CA THR A 734 0.82 3.99 45.85
C THR A 734 1.01 3.67 44.33
N PRO A 735 1.33 4.69 43.50
CA PRO A 735 1.65 4.46 42.10
C PRO A 735 2.73 3.39 41.85
N MET A 736 3.75 3.31 42.74
CA MET A 736 4.85 2.33 42.64
C MET A 736 4.36 0.88 42.88
N GLU A 737 3.37 0.71 43.76
CA GLU A 737 2.81 -0.60 44.13
C GLU A 737 1.55 -0.97 43.33
N LEU A 738 1.17 -0.16 42.35
CA LEU A 738 -0.07 -0.30 41.62
C LEU A 738 -0.22 -1.70 40.97
N ILE A 739 0.86 -2.18 40.31
CA ILE A 739 0.87 -3.47 39.61
C ILE A 739 0.72 -4.62 40.63
N ASN A 740 1.48 -4.57 41.73
CA ASN A 740 1.41 -5.60 42.77
C ASN A 740 0.02 -5.65 43.41
N LYS A 741 -0.59 -4.49 43.67
CA LYS A 741 -1.93 -4.39 44.24
C LYS A 741 -3.00 -4.87 43.27
N ALA A 742 -2.92 -4.51 42.01
CA ALA A 742 -3.82 -5.01 40.96
C ALA A 742 -3.76 -6.53 40.85
N GLN A 743 -2.54 -7.10 40.83
CA GLN A 743 -2.35 -8.56 40.79
C GLN A 743 -2.92 -9.25 42.03
N SER A 744 -2.66 -8.68 43.23
CA SER A 744 -3.22 -9.19 44.50
C SER A 744 -4.75 -9.15 44.47
N SER A 745 -5.36 -8.04 44.05
CA SER A 745 -6.83 -7.93 43.97
C SER A 745 -7.43 -8.93 42.96
N MET A 746 -6.79 -9.18 41.87
CA MET A 746 -7.25 -10.20 40.90
C MET A 746 -7.16 -11.60 41.46
N ASN A 747 -6.13 -11.90 42.22
CA ASN A 747 -6.01 -13.20 42.92
C ASN A 747 -7.09 -13.35 44.02
N GLU A 748 -7.35 -12.30 44.82
CA GLU A 748 -8.40 -12.27 45.82
C GLU A 748 -9.78 -12.48 45.21
N ILE A 749 -10.10 -11.82 44.10
CA ILE A 749 -11.34 -12.01 43.35
C ILE A 749 -11.48 -13.49 42.91
N ARG A 750 -10.39 -14.09 42.42
CA ARG A 750 -10.39 -15.50 42.00
C ARG A 750 -10.64 -16.45 43.17
N GLU A 751 -10.02 -16.19 44.31
CA GLU A 751 -10.22 -17.00 45.55
C GLU A 751 -11.63 -16.84 46.12
N LEU A 752 -12.16 -15.59 46.07
CA LEU A 752 -13.56 -15.35 46.48
C LEU A 752 -14.55 -16.08 45.60
N HIS A 753 -14.36 -16.07 44.26
CA HIS A 753 -15.19 -16.86 43.36
C HIS A 753 -15.14 -18.37 43.66
N GLN A 754 -13.96 -18.93 43.90
CA GLN A 754 -13.80 -20.32 44.28
C GLN A 754 -14.46 -20.62 45.64
N THR A 755 -14.43 -19.68 46.56
CA THR A 755 -15.03 -19.82 47.89
C THR A 755 -16.56 -19.78 47.80
N ILE A 756 -17.13 -18.89 46.96
CA ILE A 756 -18.55 -18.82 46.69
C ILE A 756 -19.04 -20.14 46.09
N GLU A 757 -18.32 -20.68 45.07
CA GLU A 757 -18.70 -21.96 44.47
C GLU A 757 -18.64 -23.11 45.50
N ARG A 758 -17.60 -23.17 46.35
CA ARG A 758 -17.52 -24.16 47.41
C ARG A 758 -18.64 -24.02 48.46
N MET A 759 -19.03 -22.79 48.79
CA MET A 759 -20.16 -22.53 49.70
C MET A 759 -21.49 -22.97 49.04
N LYS A 760 -21.71 -22.70 47.77
CA LYS A 760 -22.88 -23.18 47.01
C LYS A 760 -22.94 -24.69 47.01
N ASP A 761 -21.83 -25.37 46.71
CA ASP A 761 -21.77 -26.85 46.71
C ASP A 761 -22.10 -27.44 48.10
N LYS A 762 -21.64 -26.81 49.17
CA LYS A 762 -22.00 -27.23 50.55
C LYS A 762 -23.49 -27.01 50.87
N LEU A 763 -24.08 -25.90 50.44
CA LEU A 763 -25.50 -25.63 50.59
C LEU A 763 -26.33 -26.66 49.82
N PHE A 764 -25.96 -26.97 48.57
CA PHE A 764 -26.65 -28.00 47.79
C PHE A 764 -26.54 -29.38 48.42
N ALA A 765 -25.36 -29.75 48.98
CA ALA A 765 -25.21 -31.02 49.68
C ALA A 765 -26.16 -31.15 50.90
N GLY A 766 -26.30 -30.08 51.68
CA GLY A 766 -27.25 -30.01 52.80
C GLY A 766 -28.71 -30.05 52.36
N ASP A 767 -29.02 -29.32 51.28
CA ASP A 767 -30.37 -29.36 50.68
C ASP A 767 -30.73 -30.75 50.14
N VAL A 768 -29.76 -31.47 49.53
CA VAL A 768 -30.00 -32.86 49.04
C VAL A 768 -30.43 -33.81 50.17
N ASP A 769 -29.77 -33.76 51.31
CA ASP A 769 -30.11 -34.63 52.44
C ASP A 769 -31.54 -34.33 53.00
N SER A 770 -31.87 -33.04 53.10
CA SER A 770 -33.21 -32.60 53.52
C SER A 770 -34.31 -33.02 52.53
N LEU A 771 -34.02 -32.82 51.22
CA LEU A 771 -34.95 -33.18 50.14
C LEU A 771 -35.18 -34.72 50.06
N LEU A 772 -34.13 -35.53 50.20
CA LEU A 772 -34.20 -36.95 50.20
C LEU A 772 -34.92 -37.48 51.45
N PHE A 773 -34.75 -36.80 52.58
CA PHE A 773 -35.47 -37.16 53.83
C PHE A 773 -36.98 -36.91 53.71
N SER A 774 -37.36 -35.79 53.04
CA SER A 774 -38.80 -35.50 52.81
C SER A 774 -39.36 -36.14 51.56
N ALA A 775 -38.58 -36.98 50.83
CA ALA A 775 -39.00 -37.66 49.62
C ALA A 775 -40.19 -38.62 49.90
N LYS A 776 -41.19 -38.55 49.04
CA LYS A 776 -42.30 -39.50 49.08
C LYS A 776 -41.86 -40.84 48.52
N ASP A 777 -42.35 -41.96 49.15
CA ASP A 777 -42.13 -43.28 48.60
C ASP A 777 -43.34 -43.67 47.69
N VAL A 778 -42.98 -43.74 46.37
CA VAL A 778 -44.03 -44.20 45.42
C VAL A 778 -43.53 -45.47 44.74
N ASN A 779 -44.15 -46.59 45.15
CA ASN A 779 -43.78 -47.91 44.67
C ASN A 779 -42.28 -48.24 44.76
N GLY A 780 -41.61 -47.82 45.89
CA GLY A 780 -40.20 -48.08 46.15
C GLY A 780 -39.26 -47.12 45.47
N LEU A 781 -39.75 -46.08 44.78
CA LEU A 781 -38.98 -44.96 44.30
C LEU A 781 -39.11 -43.71 45.22
N LYS A 782 -38.04 -43.02 45.43
CA LYS A 782 -38.00 -41.78 46.23
C LYS A 782 -38.31 -40.58 45.33
N VAL A 783 -39.54 -40.06 45.38
CA VAL A 783 -40.00 -38.93 44.59
C VAL A 783 -39.79 -37.67 45.40
N VAL A 784 -38.96 -36.73 44.80
CA VAL A 784 -38.62 -35.43 45.37
C VAL A 784 -39.19 -34.36 44.48
N THR A 785 -40.02 -33.49 45.01
CA THR A 785 -40.48 -32.26 44.31
C THR A 785 -40.14 -31.05 45.16
N ALA A 786 -39.53 -30.07 44.56
CA ALA A 786 -39.15 -28.80 45.21
C ALA A 786 -39.13 -27.60 44.25
N SER A 787 -39.60 -26.49 44.82
CA SER A 787 -39.45 -25.17 44.13
C SER A 787 -38.31 -24.35 44.74
N ARG A 788 -37.68 -23.52 43.96
CA ARG A 788 -36.63 -22.58 44.36
C ARG A 788 -36.88 -21.22 43.72
N GLU A 789 -36.60 -20.16 44.46
CA GLU A 789 -36.62 -18.81 43.93
C GLU A 789 -35.21 -18.37 43.58
N ASN A 790 -35.02 -17.50 42.57
CA ASN A 790 -33.77 -16.90 42.21
C ASN A 790 -32.61 -17.89 41.99
N THR A 791 -32.90 -19.09 41.51
CA THR A 791 -31.93 -20.15 41.22
C THR A 791 -31.73 -20.25 39.72
N ASP A 792 -30.47 -20.17 39.28
CA ASP A 792 -30.19 -20.32 37.85
C ASP A 792 -30.28 -21.78 37.39
N ALA A 793 -30.31 -21.94 36.04
CA ALA A 793 -30.48 -23.26 35.43
C ALA A 793 -29.29 -24.21 35.69
N ASN A 794 -28.08 -23.68 35.91
CA ASN A 794 -26.88 -24.46 36.18
C ASN A 794 -26.87 -24.92 37.66
N ASP A 795 -27.23 -24.02 38.56
CA ASP A 795 -27.34 -24.35 40.00
C ASP A 795 -28.47 -25.35 40.22
N LEU A 796 -29.61 -25.20 39.52
CA LEU A 796 -30.70 -26.19 39.57
C LEU A 796 -30.24 -27.56 39.05
N ARG A 797 -29.44 -27.59 37.98
CA ARG A 797 -28.88 -28.84 37.42
C ARG A 797 -27.90 -29.49 38.40
N LYS A 798 -27.00 -28.72 39.01
CA LYS A 798 -26.09 -29.24 40.04
C LYS A 798 -26.85 -29.92 41.17
N LEU A 799 -27.90 -29.26 41.71
CA LEU A 799 -28.76 -29.85 42.77
C LEU A 799 -29.42 -31.14 42.31
N GLY A 800 -29.93 -31.18 41.08
CA GLY A 800 -30.52 -32.41 40.51
C GLY A 800 -29.52 -33.53 40.35
N ASP A 801 -28.30 -33.23 39.87
CA ASP A 801 -27.23 -34.23 39.74
C ASP A 801 -26.83 -34.80 41.09
N PHE A 802 -26.72 -33.99 42.15
CA PHE A 802 -26.46 -34.46 43.52
C PHE A 802 -27.56 -35.38 44.03
N LEU A 803 -28.83 -35.03 43.81
CA LEU A 803 -29.97 -35.88 44.20
C LEU A 803 -29.96 -37.25 43.48
N ARG A 804 -29.71 -37.23 42.16
CA ARG A 804 -29.65 -38.47 41.34
C ARG A 804 -28.50 -39.38 41.78
N ASP A 805 -27.30 -38.79 42.02
CA ASP A 805 -26.10 -39.56 42.32
C ASP A 805 -26.05 -40.07 43.76
N LYS A 806 -26.76 -39.41 44.69
CA LYS A 806 -26.86 -39.82 46.10
C LYS A 806 -27.72 -41.04 46.31
N ASN A 807 -28.82 -41.19 45.54
CA ASN A 807 -29.74 -42.35 45.72
C ASN A 807 -30.24 -42.85 44.34
N PRO A 808 -29.87 -44.06 43.92
CA PRO A 808 -30.27 -44.63 42.63
C PRO A 808 -31.80 -44.83 42.43
N ASN A 809 -32.59 -44.77 43.50
CA ASN A 809 -34.08 -44.86 43.45
C ASN A 809 -34.75 -43.48 43.37
N THR A 810 -34.00 -42.42 43.24
CA THR A 810 -34.53 -41.04 43.22
C THR A 810 -35.17 -40.71 41.88
N VAL A 811 -36.37 -40.11 41.97
CA VAL A 811 -37.00 -39.33 40.91
C VAL A 811 -37.14 -37.89 41.44
N ALA A 812 -36.40 -36.93 40.94
CA ALA A 812 -36.55 -35.57 41.42
C ALA A 812 -37.05 -34.65 40.30
N ALA A 813 -38.05 -33.83 40.65
CA ALA A 813 -38.51 -32.73 39.80
C ALA A 813 -38.35 -31.41 40.56
N LEU A 814 -37.52 -30.56 40.03
CA LEU A 814 -37.16 -29.28 40.62
C LEU A 814 -37.65 -28.13 39.72
N GLY A 815 -38.20 -27.11 40.32
CA GLY A 815 -38.65 -25.90 39.64
C GLY A 815 -37.93 -24.68 40.17
N ALA A 816 -37.49 -23.79 39.29
CA ALA A 816 -36.95 -22.48 39.66
C ALA A 816 -37.77 -21.36 39.05
N VAL A 817 -38.10 -20.34 39.86
CA VAL A 817 -38.80 -19.13 39.44
C VAL A 817 -37.84 -17.97 39.47
N ASN A 818 -37.67 -17.32 38.31
CA ASN A 818 -36.84 -16.10 38.13
C ASN A 818 -37.70 -15.03 37.41
N GLY A 819 -38.36 -14.17 38.17
CA GLY A 819 -39.37 -13.27 37.65
C GLY A 819 -40.56 -14.03 37.06
N GLU A 820 -40.91 -13.82 35.82
CA GLU A 820 -42.00 -14.56 35.13
C GLU A 820 -41.54 -15.90 34.50
N LYS A 821 -40.25 -16.19 34.51
CA LYS A 821 -39.67 -17.34 33.86
C LYS A 821 -39.61 -18.52 34.86
N VAL A 822 -40.20 -19.65 34.47
CA VAL A 822 -40.09 -20.92 35.17
C VAL A 822 -39.07 -21.80 34.47
N THR A 823 -38.11 -22.34 35.20
CA THR A 823 -37.18 -23.39 34.74
C THR A 823 -37.53 -24.69 35.48
N LEU A 824 -37.73 -25.76 34.75
CA LEU A 824 -37.99 -27.10 35.28
C LEU A 824 -36.78 -28.01 35.02
N LEU A 825 -36.42 -28.81 35.98
CA LEU A 825 -35.46 -29.90 35.85
C LEU A 825 -36.08 -31.16 36.39
N ALA A 826 -35.96 -32.26 35.67
CA ALA A 826 -36.22 -33.62 36.19
C ALA A 826 -34.95 -34.45 36.11
N VAL A 827 -34.67 -35.22 37.16
CA VAL A 827 -33.56 -36.19 37.16
C VAL A 827 -34.09 -37.53 37.68
N CYS A 828 -33.58 -38.63 37.12
CA CYS A 828 -33.95 -40.00 37.51
C CYS A 828 -32.69 -40.82 37.82
N GLY A 829 -32.63 -41.43 38.96
CA GLY A 829 -31.60 -42.38 39.34
C GLY A 829 -31.61 -43.62 38.47
N LYS A 830 -30.55 -44.41 38.48
CA LYS A 830 -30.38 -45.58 37.62
C LYS A 830 -31.51 -46.64 37.79
N ASN A 831 -31.97 -46.85 39.04
CA ASN A 831 -33.06 -47.83 39.30
C ASN A 831 -34.41 -47.28 38.82
N ALA A 832 -34.69 -46.01 38.97
CA ALA A 832 -35.88 -45.37 38.45
C ALA A 832 -35.94 -45.46 36.90
N VAL A 833 -34.85 -45.23 36.23
CA VAL A 833 -34.77 -45.39 34.76
C VAL A 833 -34.95 -46.84 34.33
N ALA A 834 -34.34 -47.79 35.04
CA ALA A 834 -34.52 -49.25 34.79
C ALA A 834 -35.97 -49.69 34.95
N ARG A 835 -36.72 -49.06 35.87
CA ARG A 835 -38.15 -49.31 36.09
C ARG A 835 -39.07 -48.46 35.21
N GLY A 836 -38.53 -47.86 34.13
CA GLY A 836 -39.30 -47.21 33.08
C GLY A 836 -39.59 -45.73 33.30
N ILE A 837 -39.16 -45.10 34.42
CA ILE A 837 -39.36 -43.67 34.70
C ILE A 837 -38.24 -42.89 34.10
N LYS A 838 -38.54 -41.99 33.14
CA LYS A 838 -37.55 -41.17 32.40
C LYS A 838 -37.76 -39.70 32.65
N ALA A 839 -36.72 -39.00 32.95
CA ALA A 839 -36.72 -37.54 33.18
C ALA A 839 -37.30 -36.74 32.01
N GLY A 840 -36.99 -37.14 30.77
CA GLY A 840 -37.55 -36.51 29.58
C GLY A 840 -39.07 -36.60 29.46
N ASP A 841 -39.66 -37.71 29.91
CA ASP A 841 -41.11 -37.92 29.86
C ASP A 841 -41.81 -37.20 31.02
N ILE A 842 -41.17 -37.12 32.20
CA ILE A 842 -41.63 -36.24 33.30
C ILE A 842 -41.73 -34.82 32.84
N ILE A 843 -40.65 -34.28 32.24
CA ILE A 843 -40.64 -32.87 31.75
C ILE A 843 -41.70 -32.64 30.67
N LYS A 844 -41.92 -33.60 29.75
CA LYS A 844 -43.00 -33.49 28.74
C LYS A 844 -44.38 -33.43 29.37
N ASN A 845 -44.56 -34.08 30.50
CA ASN A 845 -45.83 -34.09 31.24
C ASN A 845 -46.07 -32.78 31.99
N ILE A 846 -45.04 -32.25 32.70
CA ILE A 846 -45.18 -31.12 33.60
C ILE A 846 -44.95 -29.77 32.95
N ALA A 847 -44.13 -29.67 31.88
CA ALA A 847 -43.81 -28.38 31.25
C ALA A 847 -45.03 -27.67 30.61
N PRO A 848 -46.00 -28.37 30.00
CA PRO A 848 -47.23 -27.72 29.49
C PRO A 848 -48.06 -27.05 30.60
N ILE A 849 -48.03 -27.56 31.86
CA ILE A 849 -48.78 -27.01 33.00
C ILE A 849 -48.30 -25.57 33.30
N VAL A 850 -47.01 -25.32 33.17
CA VAL A 850 -46.42 -24.00 33.37
C VAL A 850 -46.36 -23.18 32.09
N GLY A 851 -47.07 -23.58 31.04
CA GLY A 851 -47.16 -22.87 29.76
C GLY A 851 -45.88 -22.95 28.92
N GLY A 852 -45.20 -24.11 28.97
CA GLY A 852 -43.92 -24.25 28.28
C GLY A 852 -43.70 -25.60 27.60
N LYS A 853 -42.46 -25.88 27.27
CA LYS A 853 -42.00 -27.13 26.64
C LYS A 853 -40.65 -27.54 27.22
N GLY A 854 -40.35 -28.82 27.09
CA GLY A 854 -39.05 -29.35 27.50
C GLY A 854 -38.84 -30.79 27.07
N GLY A 855 -37.69 -31.33 27.47
CA GLY A 855 -37.30 -32.70 27.20
C GLY A 855 -35.83 -32.92 27.51
N GLY A 856 -35.37 -34.15 27.29
CA GLY A 856 -33.95 -34.47 27.54
C GLY A 856 -33.71 -35.96 27.55
N LYS A 857 -32.64 -36.38 28.20
CA LYS A 857 -32.21 -37.75 28.34
C LYS A 857 -33.09 -38.51 29.40
N PRO A 858 -33.02 -39.83 29.44
CA PRO A 858 -33.76 -40.61 30.43
C PRO A 858 -33.39 -40.29 31.89
N ASP A 859 -32.12 -39.92 32.14
CA ASP A 859 -31.57 -39.65 33.47
C ASP A 859 -31.61 -38.16 33.87
N SER A 860 -31.72 -37.25 32.89
CA SER A 860 -31.81 -35.81 33.17
C SER A 860 -32.46 -35.05 32.01
N ALA A 861 -33.39 -34.17 32.31
CA ALA A 861 -34.13 -33.38 31.33
C ALA A 861 -34.52 -32.03 31.92
N MET A 862 -34.58 -31.05 31.05
CA MET A 862 -34.98 -29.68 31.40
C MET A 862 -36.13 -29.18 30.54
N GLY A 863 -36.88 -28.28 31.11
CA GLY A 863 -37.96 -27.56 30.45
C GLY A 863 -38.15 -26.20 31.06
N GLY A 864 -39.08 -25.46 30.54
CA GLY A 864 -39.38 -24.14 31.11
C GLY A 864 -40.75 -23.66 30.65
N GLY A 865 -41.22 -22.60 31.29
CA GLY A 865 -42.49 -21.96 30.97
C GLY A 865 -42.55 -20.53 31.50
N THR A 866 -43.69 -19.90 31.35
CA THR A 866 -43.95 -18.52 31.72
C THR A 866 -45.01 -18.32 32.78
N ASN A 867 -45.58 -19.42 33.28
CA ASN A 867 -46.63 -19.35 34.30
C ASN A 867 -46.12 -19.85 35.67
N ALA A 868 -45.53 -18.93 36.44
CA ALA A 868 -44.96 -19.23 37.76
C ALA A 868 -46.06 -19.70 38.77
N LEU A 869 -47.30 -19.22 38.68
CA LEU A 869 -48.41 -19.59 39.58
C LEU A 869 -48.83 -21.05 39.45
N LYS A 870 -48.47 -21.71 38.36
CA LYS A 870 -48.77 -23.12 38.08
C LYS A 870 -47.61 -24.07 38.40
N LEU A 871 -46.50 -23.53 38.97
CA LEU A 871 -45.36 -24.41 39.29
C LEU A 871 -45.68 -25.50 40.28
N ASP A 872 -46.42 -25.20 41.33
CA ASP A 872 -46.77 -26.18 42.35
C ASP A 872 -47.71 -27.25 41.78
N ASP A 873 -48.66 -26.88 40.90
CA ASP A 873 -49.51 -27.83 40.18
C ASP A 873 -48.67 -28.78 39.31
N ALA A 874 -47.65 -28.22 38.63
CA ALA A 874 -46.76 -29.02 37.80
C ALA A 874 -45.90 -29.99 38.62
N LEU A 875 -45.37 -29.53 39.76
CA LEU A 875 -44.60 -30.39 40.65
C LEU A 875 -45.45 -31.46 41.30
N ALA A 876 -46.70 -31.17 41.69
CA ALA A 876 -47.69 -32.15 42.26
C ALA A 876 -48.02 -33.24 41.25
N ALA A 877 -48.09 -32.94 39.95
CA ALA A 877 -48.43 -33.96 38.91
C ALA A 877 -47.34 -35.04 38.74
N VAL A 878 -46.12 -34.82 39.29
CA VAL A 878 -45.01 -35.80 39.21
C VAL A 878 -45.32 -37.08 39.99
N ASP A 879 -45.96 -37.00 41.19
CA ASP A 879 -46.28 -38.16 42.01
C ASP A 879 -47.25 -39.10 41.26
N ASP A 880 -48.29 -38.52 40.67
CA ASP A 880 -49.29 -39.28 39.89
C ASP A 880 -48.66 -39.90 38.64
N TYR A 881 -47.79 -39.13 37.97
CA TYR A 881 -47.10 -39.66 36.81
C TYR A 881 -46.20 -40.86 37.13
N VAL A 882 -45.40 -40.74 38.22
CA VAL A 882 -44.57 -41.89 38.70
C VAL A 882 -45.39 -43.10 39.09
N ALA A 883 -46.44 -42.90 39.84
CA ALA A 883 -47.35 -44.01 40.29
C ALA A 883 -47.98 -44.75 39.11
N ALA A 884 -48.35 -44.01 38.04
CA ALA A 884 -49.03 -44.61 36.89
C ALA A 884 -48.06 -45.30 35.88
N ASN A 885 -46.77 -44.99 35.89
CA ASN A 885 -45.81 -45.43 34.85
C ASN A 885 -44.67 -46.30 35.37
N VAL A 886 -44.52 -46.47 36.69
CA VAL A 886 -43.48 -47.34 37.25
C VAL A 886 -43.83 -48.83 36.98
N LYS A 887 -42.83 -49.56 36.49
CA LYS A 887 -42.93 -51.00 36.23
C LYS A 887 -42.35 -51.77 37.40
N ASP A 888 -42.90 -52.90 37.70
CA ASP A 888 -42.44 -53.80 38.78
C ASP A 888 -40.98 -54.24 38.63
#